data_ea64ca11862b581a2fa4ba35ba646953
#
_entry.id   ea64ca11862b581a2fa4ba35ba646953
#
_cell.length_a   1.000
_cell.length_b   1.000
_cell.length_c   1.000
_cell.angle_alpha   90.00
_cell.angle_beta   90.00
_cell.angle_gamma   90.00
#
_symmetry.space_group_name_H-M   'P 1'
#
loop_
_entity.id
_entity.type
_entity.pdbx_description
1 polymer ?
#
loop_
_entity_poly.entity_id
_entity_poly.type
_entity_poly.pdbx_seq_one_letter_code
_entity_poly.pdbx_strand_id
1 'polypeptide(L)'
;MRMKAMKRSLVLAGVLGAFGAGLTFDAAAKDIEVVAVYYPHWHKYPKGDEWFGKKWNWDLGEWAFVKDPVTRFPGQINFKPWVGYLDGSKPEDVETEIALAHNSGIDVFLYDYYWYNGQKTQEEAIEKGFFGAKNRGLMKFALMWCYHERKNAWRKGYLEEVSDVMNLAHTPEEFLCFIDYSITHYFNQSEYWRYKGGLFFSIYNFKYLWETWGKDDEKIKRAFAEARRRVRAAGLGELHLNAQGVWPGLAAKFAALGLDSITDYGYNAYCVKDHVKRFAAGEKLFDFGEIDGRLQDHWKEMREKSPVPYIPVVPTGWDATLRCAKNAKFPWGEKVDYPYCATFTNATDRLFEKYLRDAKAAALADPKKPGAVYINAWNEYTEGCWLLPDSRRHDLKLRAIARVFGRQPANEYVYTTGLKTWEGPKAKNGRLCKTETPAVENVKYGPHERQGIDVWFPAKAKAGSGKTPAVVVIHGGGWSYGDKLSAGASWLKRCRDAGYALISVSYRFIQDGNDANIKPPVRAPLDDAIAALRFIRAHADEWNVDVTRLGLTGGSAGACSSLYASLQNDCEFGIRAVFTESPQTSLDPKETRAWIPNATYGCWAFGYGSFDKWIENFEESRPWIEKFSPAGLLRKCTAAKAPAFFYSCGAMPKPGELAKDPTHSPVFCAKFQEIAEAKGVRCRRGSSADFLNALK
;
A
#
# COMPACT_ATOMS: atom_id res chain seq x y z
N MET A 1 59.76 -17.22 -34.54
CA MET A 1 58.85 -16.09 -34.50
C MET A 1 57.42 -16.46 -34.90
N ARG A 2 56.94 -17.67 -34.53
CA ARG A 2 55.61 -18.17 -34.90
C ARG A 2 54.81 -18.81 -33.72
N MET A 3 55.27 -18.66 -32.51
CA MET A 3 54.60 -19.27 -31.32
C MET A 3 54.00 -18.29 -30.32
N LYS A 4 54.05 -16.95 -30.57
CA LYS A 4 53.42 -15.93 -29.68
C LYS A 4 52.08 -15.38 -30.20
N ALA A 5 51.66 -15.74 -31.41
CA ALA A 5 50.38 -15.25 -31.99
C ALA A 5 49.19 -16.18 -31.67
N MET A 6 49.43 -17.47 -31.28
CA MET A 6 48.36 -18.41 -31.03
C MET A 6 47.80 -18.40 -29.61
N LYS A 7 48.47 -17.74 -28.66
CA LYS A 7 47.95 -17.66 -27.24
C LYS A 7 47.05 -16.43 -26.97
N ARG A 8 46.98 -15.48 -27.91
CA ARG A 8 46.09 -14.32 -27.74
C ARG A 8 44.69 -14.50 -28.34
N SER A 9 44.54 -15.43 -29.28
CA SER A 9 43.21 -15.72 -29.88
C SER A 9 42.34 -16.67 -29.06
N LEU A 10 42.90 -17.48 -28.16
CA LEU A 10 42.12 -18.35 -27.29
C LEU A 10 41.58 -17.67 -26.03
N VAL A 11 42.15 -16.53 -25.63
CA VAL A 11 41.64 -15.78 -24.45
C VAL A 11 40.50 -14.85 -24.85
N LEU A 12 40.40 -14.42 -26.12
CA LEU A 12 39.29 -13.58 -26.60
C LEU A 12 38.02 -14.42 -26.95
N ALA A 13 38.18 -15.68 -27.30
CA ALA A 13 37.05 -16.58 -27.58
C ALA A 13 36.36 -17.09 -26.30
N GLY A 14 37.07 -17.13 -25.17
CA GLY A 14 36.52 -17.54 -23.87
C GLY A 14 35.74 -16.42 -23.15
N VAL A 15 35.90 -15.15 -23.53
CA VAL A 15 35.21 -14.02 -22.92
C VAL A 15 33.93 -13.64 -23.69
N LEU A 16 33.86 -13.97 -24.99
CA LEU A 16 32.64 -13.77 -25.80
C LEU A 16 31.63 -14.90 -25.72
N GLY A 17 32.02 -16.06 -25.16
CA GLY A 17 31.12 -17.20 -24.92
C GLY A 17 30.33 -17.12 -23.60
N ALA A 18 30.66 -16.20 -22.69
CA ALA A 18 30.00 -16.07 -21.39
C ALA A 18 28.91 -14.96 -21.33
N PHE A 19 28.74 -14.19 -22.42
CA PHE A 19 27.70 -13.15 -22.52
C PHE A 19 26.52 -13.53 -23.42
N GLY A 20 26.48 -14.78 -23.91
CA GLY A 20 25.42 -15.29 -24.78
C GLY A 20 24.52 -16.37 -24.15
N ALA A 21 24.70 -16.68 -22.87
CA ALA A 21 23.69 -17.41 -22.12
C ALA A 21 22.63 -16.38 -21.67
N GLY A 22 21.64 -16.16 -22.54
CA GLY A 22 20.38 -15.58 -22.09
C GLY A 22 19.97 -16.34 -20.83
N LEU A 23 19.74 -15.63 -19.74
CA LEU A 23 19.01 -16.12 -18.61
C LEU A 23 17.61 -16.51 -19.13
N THR A 24 17.48 -17.68 -19.73
CA THR A 24 16.24 -18.43 -19.75
C THR A 24 16.00 -18.74 -18.29
N PHE A 25 15.23 -17.90 -17.62
CA PHE A 25 14.54 -18.32 -16.42
C PHE A 25 13.74 -19.54 -16.84
N ASP A 26 14.19 -20.69 -16.40
CA ASP A 26 13.43 -21.93 -16.48
C ASP A 26 12.13 -21.64 -15.74
N ALA A 27 11.08 -21.32 -16.49
CA ALA A 27 9.75 -21.17 -15.98
C ALA A 27 9.28 -22.59 -15.64
N ALA A 28 9.75 -23.14 -14.53
CA ALA A 28 9.06 -24.25 -13.90
C ALA A 28 7.58 -23.86 -13.89
N ALA A 29 6.74 -24.66 -14.52
CA ALA A 29 5.33 -24.40 -14.68
C ALA A 29 4.77 -24.03 -13.31
N LYS A 30 4.27 -22.79 -13.16
CA LYS A 30 3.74 -22.33 -11.90
C LYS A 30 2.47 -23.10 -11.60
N ASP A 31 2.38 -23.62 -10.39
CA ASP A 31 1.15 -24.27 -9.92
C ASP A 31 -0.03 -23.29 -9.83
N ILE A 32 0.23 -22.00 -9.59
CA ILE A 32 -0.78 -20.94 -9.41
C ILE A 32 -0.32 -19.65 -10.10
N GLU A 33 -1.16 -19.10 -10.97
CA GLU A 33 -1.02 -17.74 -11.51
C GLU A 33 -1.74 -16.74 -10.59
N VAL A 34 -1.14 -15.59 -10.39
CA VAL A 34 -1.71 -14.50 -9.58
C VAL A 34 -2.29 -13.44 -10.50
N VAL A 35 -3.59 -13.21 -10.38
CA VAL A 35 -4.36 -12.29 -11.21
C VAL A 35 -4.80 -11.11 -10.37
N ALA A 36 -4.49 -9.88 -10.77
CA ALA A 36 -4.97 -8.68 -10.11
C ALA A 36 -6.00 -7.97 -11.00
N VAL A 37 -7.17 -7.67 -10.45
CA VAL A 37 -8.19 -6.86 -11.12
C VAL A 37 -7.66 -5.44 -11.29
N TYR A 38 -7.70 -4.90 -12.50
CA TYR A 38 -7.19 -3.60 -12.86
C TYR A 38 -8.31 -2.64 -13.27
N TYR A 39 -8.49 -1.58 -12.49
CA TYR A 39 -9.47 -0.54 -12.73
C TYR A 39 -8.87 0.58 -13.60
N PRO A 40 -9.45 0.91 -14.80
CA PRO A 40 -8.77 1.75 -15.80
C PRO A 40 -9.01 3.25 -15.66
N HIS A 41 -9.65 3.74 -14.60
CA HIS A 41 -10.14 5.11 -14.47
C HIS A 41 -9.09 6.18 -14.08
N TRP A 42 -7.82 5.82 -13.98
CA TRP A 42 -6.77 6.70 -13.45
C TRP A 42 -6.13 7.57 -14.53
N HIS A 43 -6.93 8.11 -15.43
CA HIS A 43 -6.53 9.05 -16.47
C HIS A 43 -7.68 9.93 -16.92
N LYS A 44 -7.35 11.02 -17.63
CA LYS A 44 -8.39 11.85 -18.27
C LYS A 44 -8.90 11.15 -19.54
N TYR A 45 -10.21 11.12 -19.70
CA TYR A 45 -10.84 10.57 -20.89
C TYR A 45 -11.92 11.53 -21.43
N PRO A 46 -12.14 11.59 -22.78
CA PRO A 46 -12.95 12.63 -23.41
C PRO A 46 -14.39 12.72 -22.86
N LYS A 47 -15.04 11.58 -22.69
CA LYS A 47 -16.42 11.53 -22.17
C LYS A 47 -16.53 11.89 -20.69
N GLY A 48 -15.46 11.85 -19.93
CA GLY A 48 -15.46 12.26 -18.52
C GLY A 48 -15.82 13.73 -18.34
N ASP A 49 -15.31 14.62 -19.21
CA ASP A 49 -15.66 16.05 -19.19
C ASP A 49 -17.16 16.29 -19.54
N GLU A 50 -17.72 15.45 -20.41
CA GLU A 50 -19.14 15.49 -20.78
C GLU A 50 -20.03 15.03 -19.61
N TRP A 51 -19.72 13.88 -19.01
CA TRP A 51 -20.55 13.28 -17.98
C TRP A 51 -20.46 13.97 -16.64
N PHE A 52 -19.26 14.43 -16.26
CA PHE A 52 -18.99 14.97 -14.92
C PHE A 52 -18.80 16.48 -14.91
N GLY A 53 -18.73 17.13 -16.07
CA GLY A 53 -18.58 18.58 -16.25
C GLY A 53 -17.13 19.06 -16.17
N LYS A 54 -16.79 20.05 -17.01
CA LYS A 54 -15.42 20.62 -17.14
C LYS A 54 -14.88 21.29 -15.87
N LYS A 55 -15.75 21.66 -14.92
CA LYS A 55 -15.36 22.25 -13.64
C LYS A 55 -14.88 21.20 -12.62
N TRP A 56 -15.12 19.95 -12.87
CA TRP A 56 -14.56 18.86 -12.14
C TRP A 56 -13.12 18.72 -12.60
N ASN A 57 -12.16 18.93 -11.74
CA ASN A 57 -10.73 18.91 -12.10
C ASN A 57 -10.23 17.48 -12.38
N TRP A 58 -10.72 16.86 -13.44
CA TRP A 58 -10.40 15.51 -13.90
C TRP A 58 -9.06 15.44 -14.62
N ASP A 59 -8.06 16.19 -14.16
CA ASP A 59 -6.75 16.14 -14.81
C ASP A 59 -6.18 14.70 -14.87
N LEU A 60 -6.59 13.85 -13.94
CA LEU A 60 -6.15 12.46 -13.85
C LEU A 60 -7.29 11.50 -13.46
N GLY A 61 -8.52 11.67 -13.97
CA GLY A 61 -9.63 10.77 -13.64
C GLY A 61 -10.03 10.83 -12.16
N GLU A 62 -10.23 9.67 -11.54
CA GLU A 62 -10.68 9.57 -10.14
C GLU A 62 -9.65 10.01 -9.09
N TRP A 63 -8.43 10.35 -9.47
CA TRP A 63 -7.45 10.88 -8.53
C TRP A 63 -7.93 12.14 -7.77
N ALA A 64 -8.91 12.86 -8.31
CA ALA A 64 -9.52 14.00 -7.63
C ALA A 64 -10.08 13.62 -6.25
N PHE A 65 -10.69 12.44 -6.10
CA PHE A 65 -11.25 11.94 -4.84
C PHE A 65 -10.17 11.57 -3.82
N VAL A 66 -9.07 11.01 -4.30
CA VAL A 66 -7.93 10.61 -3.47
C VAL A 66 -7.11 11.83 -3.04
N LYS A 67 -7.06 12.90 -3.89
CA LYS A 67 -6.35 14.14 -3.57
C LYS A 67 -7.07 15.01 -2.54
N ASP A 68 -8.41 15.00 -2.55
CA ASP A 68 -9.27 15.78 -1.64
C ASP A 68 -10.31 14.85 -0.96
N PRO A 69 -9.85 13.91 -0.11
CA PRO A 69 -10.74 12.94 0.50
C PRO A 69 -11.60 13.58 1.59
N VAL A 70 -12.87 13.20 1.64
CA VAL A 70 -13.75 13.55 2.76
C VAL A 70 -13.60 12.49 3.84
N THR A 71 -13.06 12.88 5.01
CA THR A 71 -13.00 11.99 6.17
C THR A 71 -14.38 11.86 6.81
N ARG A 72 -14.89 10.63 6.90
CA ARG A 72 -16.26 10.33 7.32
C ARG A 72 -16.35 9.68 8.69
N PHE A 73 -15.30 8.97 9.09
CA PHE A 73 -15.25 8.27 10.36
C PHE A 73 -13.80 8.23 10.90
N PRO A 74 -13.62 8.10 12.22
CA PRO A 74 -12.30 7.93 12.80
C PRO A 74 -11.60 6.69 12.23
N GLY A 75 -10.34 6.82 11.87
CA GLY A 75 -9.55 5.71 11.31
C GLY A 75 -9.72 5.47 9.80
N GLN A 76 -10.57 6.24 9.11
CA GLN A 76 -10.64 6.20 7.64
C GLN A 76 -9.26 6.41 7.03
N ILE A 77 -8.94 5.60 6.04
CA ILE A 77 -7.63 5.63 5.40
C ILE A 77 -7.54 6.75 4.38
N ASN A 78 -7.02 7.90 4.80
CA ASN A 78 -6.54 8.93 3.88
C ASN A 78 -5.09 8.63 3.57
N PHE A 79 -4.79 8.29 2.32
CA PHE A 79 -3.45 7.92 1.88
C PHE A 79 -3.00 8.78 0.70
N LYS A 80 -1.70 8.75 0.43
CA LYS A 80 -1.11 9.27 -0.80
C LYS A 80 -0.45 8.12 -1.55
N PRO A 81 -0.66 7.98 -2.85
CA PRO A 81 0.08 7.00 -3.63
C PRO A 81 1.59 7.26 -3.50
N TRP A 82 2.34 6.24 -3.10
CA TRP A 82 3.78 6.42 -2.86
C TRP A 82 4.57 6.59 -4.15
N VAL A 83 4.13 5.94 -5.21
CA VAL A 83 4.70 6.04 -6.56
C VAL A 83 4.21 7.27 -7.34
N GLY A 84 3.39 8.11 -6.73
CA GLY A 84 2.74 9.26 -7.36
C GLY A 84 1.37 8.93 -7.92
N TYR A 85 0.70 9.95 -8.43
CA TYR A 85 -0.60 9.82 -9.10
C TYR A 85 -0.36 9.40 -10.54
N LEU A 86 -0.27 8.09 -10.78
CA LEU A 86 0.02 7.52 -12.08
C LEU A 86 -1.14 7.76 -13.06
N ASP A 87 -0.81 8.01 -14.31
CA ASP A 87 -1.76 8.19 -15.40
C ASP A 87 -1.81 6.91 -16.24
N GLY A 88 -2.87 6.12 -16.07
CA GLY A 88 -3.01 4.82 -16.73
C GLY A 88 -3.00 4.87 -18.26
N SER A 89 -3.17 6.04 -18.89
CA SER A 89 -3.05 6.20 -20.33
C SER A 89 -1.61 6.46 -20.82
N LYS A 90 -0.67 6.64 -19.89
CA LYS A 90 0.73 6.92 -20.23
C LYS A 90 1.59 5.65 -20.13
N PRO A 91 2.28 5.28 -21.21
CA PRO A 91 3.14 4.10 -21.21
C PRO A 91 4.15 4.07 -20.07
N GLU A 92 4.81 5.20 -19.78
CA GLU A 92 5.83 5.30 -18.74
C GLU A 92 5.29 5.11 -17.31
N ASP A 93 4.05 5.50 -17.06
CA ASP A 93 3.39 5.28 -15.77
C ASP A 93 2.96 3.81 -15.63
N VAL A 94 2.44 3.21 -16.70
CA VAL A 94 2.07 1.78 -16.76
C VAL A 94 3.31 0.88 -16.71
N GLU A 95 4.46 1.31 -17.28
CA GLU A 95 5.74 0.61 -17.10
C GLU A 95 6.12 0.47 -15.62
N THR A 96 5.84 1.49 -14.80
CA THR A 96 6.03 1.44 -13.35
C THR A 96 5.11 0.41 -12.71
N GLU A 97 3.83 0.39 -13.08
CA GLU A 97 2.85 -0.57 -12.55
C GLU A 97 3.23 -2.02 -12.92
N ILE A 98 3.59 -2.26 -14.18
CA ILE A 98 4.04 -3.57 -14.66
C ILE A 98 5.27 -4.05 -13.88
N ALA A 99 6.27 -3.18 -13.68
CA ALA A 99 7.47 -3.54 -12.93
C ALA A 99 7.15 -3.92 -11.48
N LEU A 100 6.30 -3.15 -10.81
CA LEU A 100 5.84 -3.43 -9.44
C LEU A 100 5.09 -4.76 -9.35
N ALA A 101 4.13 -4.98 -10.25
CA ALA A 101 3.32 -6.18 -10.29
C ALA A 101 4.16 -7.43 -10.57
N HIS A 102 4.96 -7.40 -11.64
CA HIS A 102 5.84 -8.51 -12.03
C HIS A 102 6.80 -8.90 -10.91
N ASN A 103 7.46 -7.92 -10.28
CA ASN A 103 8.42 -8.18 -9.21
C ASN A 103 7.77 -8.71 -7.93
N SER A 104 6.51 -8.40 -7.69
CA SER A 104 5.75 -8.97 -6.57
C SER A 104 5.20 -10.37 -6.84
N GLY A 105 5.26 -10.85 -8.09
CA GLY A 105 4.76 -12.16 -8.46
C GLY A 105 3.34 -12.18 -9.00
N ILE A 106 2.78 -11.02 -9.34
CA ILE A 106 1.54 -10.92 -10.12
C ILE A 106 1.85 -11.27 -11.57
N ASP A 107 0.99 -12.06 -12.19
CA ASP A 107 1.17 -12.60 -13.53
C ASP A 107 0.28 -11.93 -14.56
N VAL A 108 -0.91 -11.50 -14.13
CA VAL A 108 -1.98 -11.06 -15.03
C VAL A 108 -2.66 -9.83 -14.47
N PHE A 109 -2.82 -8.81 -15.31
CA PHE A 109 -3.78 -7.75 -15.10
C PHE A 109 -5.11 -8.12 -15.77
N LEU A 110 -6.17 -8.26 -14.98
CA LEU A 110 -7.53 -8.45 -15.47
C LEU A 110 -8.20 -7.08 -15.53
N TYR A 111 -8.25 -6.51 -16.73
CA TYR A 111 -8.80 -5.17 -16.93
C TYR A 111 -10.31 -5.14 -16.86
N ASP A 112 -10.86 -4.29 -16.02
CA ASP A 112 -12.25 -3.85 -16.12
C ASP A 112 -12.45 -3.19 -17.49
N TYR A 113 -13.36 -3.73 -18.30
CA TYR A 113 -13.59 -3.23 -19.63
C TYR A 113 -15.04 -2.79 -19.80
N TYR A 114 -15.20 -1.56 -20.27
CA TYR A 114 -16.50 -0.89 -20.40
C TYR A 114 -16.91 -0.80 -21.85
N TRP A 115 -17.83 -1.66 -22.23
CA TRP A 115 -18.39 -1.76 -23.59
C TRP A 115 -19.90 -1.61 -23.56
N TYR A 116 -20.43 -0.66 -24.33
CA TYR A 116 -21.82 -0.29 -24.36
C TYR A 116 -22.30 -0.14 -25.81
N ASN A 117 -22.95 -1.16 -26.36
CA ASN A 117 -23.53 -1.14 -27.70
C ASN A 117 -22.59 -0.57 -28.79
N GLY A 118 -21.38 -1.14 -28.86
CA GLY A 118 -20.35 -0.70 -29.81
C GLY A 118 -19.54 0.51 -29.37
N GLN A 119 -19.88 1.14 -28.25
CA GLN A 119 -19.11 2.24 -27.66
C GLN A 119 -18.25 1.75 -26.51
N LYS A 120 -17.01 2.19 -26.47
CA LYS A 120 -16.06 1.90 -25.40
C LYS A 120 -15.71 3.16 -24.61
N THR A 121 -15.23 2.98 -23.39
CA THR A 121 -14.74 4.07 -22.56
C THR A 121 -13.61 3.59 -21.67
N GLN A 122 -12.59 4.42 -21.50
CA GLN A 122 -11.38 4.16 -20.68
C GLN A 122 -10.45 3.06 -21.24
N GLU A 123 -10.62 2.70 -22.49
CA GLU A 123 -9.75 1.77 -23.20
C GLU A 123 -8.31 2.27 -23.31
N GLU A 124 -8.08 3.58 -23.14
CA GLU A 124 -6.75 4.18 -23.21
C GLU A 124 -5.75 3.55 -22.22
N ALA A 125 -6.24 3.04 -21.10
CA ALA A 125 -5.39 2.33 -20.14
C ALA A 125 -4.73 1.08 -20.75
N ILE A 126 -5.44 0.39 -21.65
CA ILE A 126 -4.90 -0.76 -22.40
C ILE A 126 -4.24 -0.27 -23.69
N GLU A 127 -4.99 0.45 -24.53
CA GLU A 127 -4.60 0.73 -25.92
C GLU A 127 -3.44 1.73 -26.02
N LYS A 128 -3.32 2.65 -25.07
CA LYS A 128 -2.22 3.61 -25.00
C LYS A 128 -1.22 3.24 -23.90
N GLY A 129 -1.71 3.01 -22.70
CA GLY A 129 -0.88 2.73 -21.53
C GLY A 129 -0.16 1.39 -21.64
N PHE A 130 -0.89 0.29 -21.58
CA PHE A 130 -0.30 -1.05 -21.58
C PHE A 130 0.41 -1.40 -22.91
N PHE A 131 -0.24 -1.16 -24.05
CA PHE A 131 0.36 -1.48 -25.35
C PHE A 131 1.55 -0.60 -25.71
N GLY A 132 1.62 0.62 -25.17
CA GLY A 132 2.74 1.53 -25.32
C GLY A 132 3.91 1.24 -24.37
N ALA A 133 3.69 0.47 -23.31
CA ALA A 133 4.70 0.17 -22.30
C ALA A 133 5.82 -0.72 -22.86
N LYS A 134 7.08 -0.31 -22.68
CA LYS A 134 8.26 -1.03 -23.20
C LYS A 134 8.49 -2.38 -22.53
N ASN A 135 8.02 -2.53 -21.30
CA ASN A 135 8.14 -3.74 -20.49
C ASN A 135 6.86 -4.59 -20.45
N ARG A 136 5.89 -4.33 -21.35
CA ARG A 136 4.60 -5.06 -21.36
C ARG A 136 4.75 -6.57 -21.45
N GLY A 137 5.81 -7.06 -22.13
CA GLY A 137 6.10 -8.49 -22.22
C GLY A 137 6.39 -9.20 -20.89
N LEU A 138 6.55 -8.44 -19.78
CA LEU A 138 6.67 -9.00 -18.43
C LEU A 138 5.33 -9.34 -17.79
N MET A 139 4.21 -8.91 -18.37
CA MET A 139 2.87 -9.02 -17.81
C MET A 139 1.88 -9.56 -18.84
N LYS A 140 1.03 -10.48 -18.41
CA LYS A 140 -0.14 -10.86 -19.18
C LYS A 140 -1.31 -9.94 -18.88
N PHE A 141 -2.27 -9.84 -19.81
CA PHE A 141 -3.52 -9.16 -19.56
C PHE A 141 -4.72 -9.96 -20.08
N ALA A 142 -5.88 -9.70 -19.50
CA ALA A 142 -7.16 -10.23 -19.98
C ALA A 142 -8.26 -9.18 -19.78
N LEU A 143 -9.41 -9.40 -20.39
CA LEU A 143 -10.56 -8.51 -20.30
C LEU A 143 -11.63 -9.08 -19.36
N MET A 144 -12.23 -8.20 -18.56
CA MET A 144 -13.44 -8.45 -17.82
C MET A 144 -14.50 -7.46 -18.28
N TRP A 145 -15.52 -7.93 -18.98
CA TRP A 145 -16.63 -7.07 -19.37
C TRP A 145 -17.45 -6.69 -18.15
N CYS A 146 -17.42 -5.39 -17.77
CA CYS A 146 -18.20 -4.84 -16.68
C CYS A 146 -19.66 -4.68 -17.12
N TYR A 147 -20.46 -5.75 -16.94
CA TYR A 147 -21.83 -5.82 -17.39
C TYR A 147 -22.78 -5.09 -16.42
N HIS A 148 -22.83 -3.77 -16.54
CA HIS A 148 -23.76 -2.87 -15.85
C HIS A 148 -23.82 -1.54 -16.58
N GLU A 149 -24.89 -0.77 -16.43
CA GLU A 149 -25.02 0.57 -16.99
C GLU A 149 -24.01 1.53 -16.40
N ARG A 150 -23.51 2.44 -17.23
CA ARG A 150 -22.65 3.51 -16.75
C ARG A 150 -23.48 4.63 -16.12
N LYS A 151 -23.19 4.93 -14.88
CA LYS A 151 -23.87 5.97 -14.10
C LYS A 151 -23.02 7.21 -13.95
N ASN A 152 -23.66 8.38 -13.86
CA ASN A 152 -23.02 9.65 -13.55
C ASN A 152 -22.95 9.92 -12.02
N ALA A 153 -22.79 8.88 -11.21
CA ALA A 153 -22.86 8.92 -9.76
C ALA A 153 -21.93 9.94 -9.08
N TRP A 154 -20.91 10.41 -9.80
CA TRP A 154 -19.90 11.35 -9.29
C TRP A 154 -20.05 12.77 -9.80
N ARG A 155 -21.18 13.08 -10.45
CA ARG A 155 -21.40 14.37 -11.08
C ARG A 155 -21.51 15.50 -10.04
N LYS A 156 -20.97 16.69 -10.38
CA LYS A 156 -21.10 17.96 -9.65
C LYS A 156 -20.99 17.87 -8.12
N GLY A 157 -20.00 17.16 -7.65
CA GLY A 157 -19.77 17.04 -6.20
C GLY A 157 -20.74 16.11 -5.50
N TYR A 158 -21.33 15.17 -6.24
CA TYR A 158 -22.20 14.10 -5.71
C TYR A 158 -23.58 14.59 -5.21
N LEU A 159 -24.03 15.74 -5.64
CA LEU A 159 -25.27 16.34 -5.11
C LEU A 159 -26.46 16.20 -6.05
N GLU A 160 -26.24 15.76 -7.29
CA GLU A 160 -27.30 15.63 -8.29
C GLU A 160 -27.84 14.19 -8.35
N GLU A 161 -29.02 14.08 -8.94
CA GLU A 161 -29.64 12.79 -9.19
C GLU A 161 -28.75 11.91 -10.08
N VAL A 162 -28.60 10.66 -9.68
CA VAL A 162 -27.82 9.67 -10.42
C VAL A 162 -28.65 9.17 -11.59
N SER A 163 -28.12 9.29 -12.80
CA SER A 163 -28.74 8.76 -14.02
C SER A 163 -27.75 7.90 -14.79
N ASP A 164 -28.28 7.04 -15.64
CA ASP A 164 -27.48 6.26 -16.57
C ASP A 164 -27.01 7.16 -17.72
N VAL A 165 -25.74 7.11 -18.04
CA VAL A 165 -25.12 7.90 -19.13
C VAL A 165 -24.71 7.03 -20.31
N MET A 166 -24.57 5.72 -20.09
CA MET A 166 -24.41 4.72 -21.15
C MET A 166 -25.15 3.45 -20.75
N ASN A 167 -25.94 2.93 -21.63
CA ASN A 167 -26.76 1.74 -21.42
C ASN A 167 -26.27 0.57 -22.26
N LEU A 168 -26.36 -0.62 -21.70
CA LEU A 168 -26.16 -1.87 -22.40
C LEU A 168 -27.35 -2.12 -23.36
N ALA A 169 -27.08 -2.77 -24.47
CA ALA A 169 -28.17 -3.21 -25.38
C ALA A 169 -28.90 -4.45 -24.83
N HIS A 170 -28.33 -5.14 -23.84
CA HIS A 170 -28.89 -6.36 -23.24
C HIS A 170 -29.21 -7.48 -24.24
N THR A 171 -28.39 -7.61 -25.28
CA THR A 171 -28.58 -8.60 -26.34
C THR A 171 -27.34 -9.47 -26.56
N PRO A 172 -27.52 -10.69 -27.10
CA PRO A 172 -26.41 -11.50 -27.56
C PRO A 172 -25.53 -10.82 -28.61
N GLU A 173 -26.14 -10.00 -29.47
CA GLU A 173 -25.44 -9.27 -30.52
C GLU A 173 -24.43 -8.27 -29.95
N GLU A 174 -24.77 -7.58 -28.87
CA GLU A 174 -23.83 -6.70 -28.17
C GLU A 174 -22.60 -7.48 -27.67
N PHE A 175 -22.83 -8.63 -27.05
CA PHE A 175 -21.75 -9.51 -26.62
C PHE A 175 -20.89 -9.96 -27.79
N LEU A 176 -21.52 -10.41 -28.90
CA LEU A 176 -20.79 -10.89 -30.05
C LEU A 176 -20.05 -9.77 -30.80
N CYS A 177 -20.57 -8.54 -30.81
CA CYS A 177 -19.84 -7.38 -31.32
C CYS A 177 -18.59 -7.09 -30.46
N PHE A 178 -18.68 -7.23 -29.13
CA PHE A 178 -17.52 -7.07 -28.26
C PHE A 178 -16.48 -8.19 -28.47
N ILE A 179 -16.91 -9.43 -28.69
CA ILE A 179 -16.03 -10.53 -29.05
C ILE A 179 -15.30 -10.26 -30.37
N ASP A 180 -16.02 -9.80 -31.42
CA ASP A 180 -15.40 -9.47 -32.72
C ASP A 180 -14.38 -8.34 -32.60
N TYR A 181 -14.71 -7.32 -31.79
CA TYR A 181 -13.77 -6.25 -31.47
C TYR A 181 -12.53 -6.80 -30.75
N SER A 182 -12.74 -7.69 -29.78
CA SER A 182 -11.66 -8.30 -29.01
C SER A 182 -10.76 -9.20 -29.87
N ILE A 183 -11.32 -9.94 -30.83
CA ILE A 183 -10.57 -10.73 -31.82
C ILE A 183 -9.61 -9.84 -32.60
N THR A 184 -10.06 -8.67 -32.99
CA THR A 184 -9.28 -7.76 -33.85
C THR A 184 -8.21 -7.00 -33.06
N HIS A 185 -8.50 -6.59 -31.81
CA HIS A 185 -7.67 -5.62 -31.08
C HIS A 185 -6.89 -6.23 -29.92
N TYR A 186 -7.38 -7.32 -29.29
CA TYR A 186 -6.81 -7.84 -28.04
C TYR A 186 -6.38 -9.29 -28.09
N PHE A 187 -7.21 -10.19 -28.58
CA PHE A 187 -6.98 -11.65 -28.52
C PHE A 187 -5.78 -12.11 -29.34
N ASN A 188 -5.36 -11.31 -30.31
CA ASN A 188 -4.18 -11.52 -31.15
C ASN A 188 -2.88 -11.03 -30.53
N GLN A 189 -2.92 -10.38 -29.37
CA GLN A 189 -1.72 -9.90 -28.66
C GLN A 189 -1.02 -11.08 -27.99
N SER A 190 0.31 -11.10 -28.04
CA SER A 190 1.13 -12.16 -27.42
C SER A 190 0.98 -12.21 -25.90
N GLU A 191 0.72 -11.07 -25.28
CA GLU A 191 0.53 -10.90 -23.84
C GLU A 191 -0.89 -11.22 -23.38
N TYR A 192 -1.84 -11.52 -24.32
CA TYR A 192 -3.18 -11.89 -23.90
C TYR A 192 -3.19 -13.20 -23.11
N TRP A 193 -3.80 -13.19 -21.93
CA TRP A 193 -3.76 -14.36 -21.04
C TRP A 193 -4.49 -15.57 -21.61
N ARG A 194 -3.76 -16.67 -21.72
CA ARG A 194 -4.33 -17.98 -22.06
C ARG A 194 -4.43 -18.83 -20.81
N TYR A 195 -5.63 -18.95 -20.30
CA TYR A 195 -5.90 -19.77 -19.13
C TYR A 195 -6.36 -21.15 -19.57
N LYS A 196 -5.66 -22.19 -19.11
CA LYS A 196 -5.90 -23.59 -19.51
C LYS A 196 -5.95 -23.78 -21.03
N GLY A 197 -5.13 -23.03 -21.74
CA GLY A 197 -5.01 -23.08 -23.20
C GLY A 197 -6.00 -22.21 -23.98
N GLY A 198 -7.06 -21.68 -23.35
CA GLY A 198 -8.05 -20.78 -23.96
C GLY A 198 -7.80 -19.30 -23.66
N LEU A 199 -8.16 -18.43 -24.59
CA LEU A 199 -8.18 -16.97 -24.37
C LEU A 199 -9.17 -16.64 -23.28
N PHE A 200 -8.71 -16.04 -22.18
CA PHE A 200 -9.55 -15.78 -21.01
C PHE A 200 -10.41 -14.54 -21.21
N PHE A 201 -11.72 -14.69 -21.06
CA PHE A 201 -12.67 -13.58 -21.09
C PHE A 201 -13.64 -13.70 -19.91
N SER A 202 -13.68 -12.68 -19.06
CA SER A 202 -14.54 -12.66 -17.88
C SER A 202 -15.77 -11.76 -18.10
N ILE A 203 -16.90 -12.11 -17.50
CA ILE A 203 -18.12 -11.31 -17.48
C ILE A 203 -18.47 -11.01 -16.03
N TYR A 204 -18.35 -9.73 -15.63
CA TYR A 204 -18.74 -9.26 -14.31
C TYR A 204 -20.26 -9.12 -14.21
N ASN A 205 -20.81 -9.38 -13.03
CA ASN A 205 -22.25 -9.32 -12.74
C ASN A 205 -23.08 -10.24 -13.64
N PHE A 206 -22.63 -11.48 -13.80
CA PHE A 206 -23.22 -12.46 -14.70
C PHE A 206 -24.72 -12.74 -14.41
N LYS A 207 -25.12 -12.65 -13.14
CA LYS A 207 -26.55 -12.76 -12.76
C LYS A 207 -27.39 -11.69 -13.44
N TYR A 208 -26.90 -10.45 -13.52
CA TYR A 208 -27.59 -9.36 -14.19
C TYR A 208 -27.69 -9.59 -15.72
N LEU A 209 -26.63 -10.10 -16.34
CA LEU A 209 -26.69 -10.52 -17.75
C LEU A 209 -27.78 -11.58 -17.96
N TRP A 210 -27.79 -12.63 -17.14
CA TRP A 210 -28.80 -13.69 -17.25
C TRP A 210 -30.23 -13.14 -17.05
N GLU A 211 -30.44 -12.23 -16.12
CA GLU A 211 -31.73 -11.60 -15.87
C GLU A 211 -32.19 -10.71 -17.04
N THR A 212 -31.30 -9.85 -17.53
CA THR A 212 -31.62 -8.89 -18.62
C THR A 212 -31.75 -9.55 -19.99
N TRP A 213 -31.13 -10.72 -20.18
CA TRP A 213 -31.37 -11.54 -21.37
C TRP A 213 -32.62 -12.41 -21.28
N GLY A 214 -33.46 -12.15 -20.27
CA GLY A 214 -34.78 -12.79 -20.08
C GLY A 214 -34.72 -14.13 -19.37
N LYS A 215 -33.64 -14.46 -18.70
CA LYS A 215 -33.38 -15.77 -18.07
C LYS A 215 -33.47 -16.93 -19.06
N ASP A 216 -33.18 -16.64 -20.34
CA ASP A 216 -33.21 -17.61 -21.44
C ASP A 216 -31.86 -18.33 -21.55
N ASP A 217 -31.80 -19.49 -20.93
CA ASP A 217 -30.58 -20.32 -20.84
C ASP A 217 -30.09 -20.74 -22.25
N GLU A 218 -30.97 -21.06 -23.16
CA GLU A 218 -30.61 -21.48 -24.52
C GLU A 218 -30.10 -20.31 -25.38
N LYS A 219 -30.62 -19.11 -25.19
CA LYS A 219 -30.07 -17.90 -25.79
C LYS A 219 -28.63 -17.68 -25.40
N ILE A 220 -28.31 -17.80 -24.10
CA ILE A 220 -26.93 -17.62 -23.57
C ILE A 220 -26.01 -18.70 -24.15
N LYS A 221 -26.42 -19.98 -24.12
CA LYS A 221 -25.63 -21.09 -24.67
C LYS A 221 -25.30 -20.88 -26.14
N ARG A 222 -26.30 -20.45 -26.96
CA ARG A 222 -26.08 -20.15 -28.38
C ARG A 222 -25.09 -19.01 -28.58
N ALA A 223 -25.19 -17.92 -27.80
CA ALA A 223 -24.28 -16.80 -27.90
C ALA A 223 -22.84 -17.22 -27.53
N PHE A 224 -22.66 -18.02 -26.48
CA PHE A 224 -21.34 -18.52 -26.07
C PHE A 224 -20.74 -19.49 -27.08
N ALA A 225 -21.55 -20.38 -27.65
CA ALA A 225 -21.11 -21.27 -28.71
C ALA A 225 -20.68 -20.49 -29.98
N GLU A 226 -21.44 -19.46 -30.35
CA GLU A 226 -21.12 -18.59 -31.48
C GLU A 226 -19.83 -17.78 -31.23
N ALA A 227 -19.63 -17.23 -30.03
CA ALA A 227 -18.40 -16.54 -29.65
C ALA A 227 -17.17 -17.46 -29.80
N ARG A 228 -17.24 -18.69 -29.29
CA ARG A 228 -16.17 -19.68 -29.46
C ARG A 228 -15.93 -20.02 -30.92
N ARG A 229 -16.99 -20.16 -31.71
CA ARG A 229 -16.88 -20.40 -33.16
C ARG A 229 -16.13 -19.27 -33.87
N ARG A 230 -16.44 -18.02 -33.56
CA ARG A 230 -15.77 -16.83 -34.15
C ARG A 230 -14.28 -16.80 -33.79
N VAL A 231 -13.93 -17.04 -32.53
CA VAL A 231 -12.53 -17.06 -32.06
C VAL A 231 -11.74 -18.17 -32.77
N ARG A 232 -12.32 -19.38 -32.89
CA ARG A 232 -11.70 -20.47 -33.66
C ARG A 232 -11.57 -20.14 -35.15
N ALA A 233 -12.59 -19.55 -35.76
CA ALA A 233 -12.55 -19.14 -37.15
C ALA A 233 -11.50 -18.08 -37.47
N ALA A 234 -11.15 -17.25 -36.48
CA ALA A 234 -10.04 -16.30 -36.55
C ALA A 234 -8.64 -16.95 -36.34
N GLY A 235 -8.58 -18.26 -36.14
CA GLY A 235 -7.32 -18.99 -35.93
C GLY A 235 -6.68 -18.77 -34.56
N LEU A 236 -7.43 -18.24 -33.59
CA LEU A 236 -6.92 -17.84 -32.26
C LEU A 236 -7.03 -18.94 -31.21
N GLY A 237 -7.56 -20.12 -31.57
CA GLY A 237 -7.74 -21.26 -30.67
C GLY A 237 -9.03 -21.21 -29.88
N GLU A 238 -9.01 -21.62 -28.61
CA GLU A 238 -10.21 -21.72 -27.78
C GLU A 238 -10.46 -20.41 -26.98
N LEU A 239 -11.75 -20.12 -26.74
CA LEU A 239 -12.19 -19.04 -25.84
C LEU A 239 -12.61 -19.65 -24.51
N HIS A 240 -11.99 -19.23 -23.43
CA HIS A 240 -12.34 -19.56 -22.06
C HIS A 240 -13.25 -18.50 -21.47
N LEU A 241 -14.50 -18.84 -21.19
CA LEU A 241 -15.49 -17.94 -20.62
C LEU A 241 -15.56 -18.10 -19.10
N ASN A 242 -15.38 -16.99 -18.40
CA ASN A 242 -15.47 -16.92 -16.94
C ASN A 242 -16.64 -16.01 -16.55
N ALA A 243 -17.33 -16.32 -15.47
CA ALA A 243 -18.28 -15.41 -14.84
C ALA A 243 -17.78 -14.96 -13.48
N GLN A 244 -17.93 -13.67 -13.20
CA GLN A 244 -17.57 -13.05 -11.93
C GLN A 244 -18.82 -12.59 -11.17
N GLY A 245 -18.76 -12.64 -9.82
CA GLY A 245 -19.89 -12.32 -8.95
C GLY A 245 -20.93 -13.44 -8.87
N VAL A 246 -20.50 -14.68 -8.92
CA VAL A 246 -21.36 -15.86 -8.86
C VAL A 246 -21.53 -16.33 -7.43
N TRP A 247 -22.79 -16.53 -7.01
CA TRP A 247 -23.12 -17.04 -5.67
C TRP A 247 -23.19 -18.56 -5.63
N PRO A 248 -22.93 -19.22 -4.48
CA PRO A 248 -22.94 -20.69 -4.38
C PRO A 248 -24.22 -21.33 -4.90
N GLY A 249 -25.38 -20.72 -4.63
CA GLY A 249 -26.68 -21.23 -5.08
C GLY A 249 -26.92 -21.19 -6.60
N LEU A 250 -26.11 -20.43 -7.35
CA LEU A 250 -26.20 -20.29 -8.81
C LEU A 250 -25.03 -20.92 -9.56
N ALA A 251 -24.01 -21.39 -8.83
CA ALA A 251 -22.78 -21.88 -9.43
C ALA A 251 -22.98 -23.01 -10.43
N ALA A 252 -23.73 -24.06 -10.06
CA ALA A 252 -24.02 -25.18 -10.95
C ALA A 252 -24.87 -24.77 -12.16
N LYS A 253 -25.88 -23.92 -11.94
CA LYS A 253 -26.75 -23.41 -13.00
C LYS A 253 -25.95 -22.61 -14.04
N PHE A 254 -25.15 -21.66 -13.59
CA PHE A 254 -24.39 -20.81 -14.49
C PHE A 254 -23.28 -21.56 -15.23
N ALA A 255 -22.63 -22.48 -14.57
CA ALA A 255 -21.69 -23.39 -15.25
C ALA A 255 -22.37 -24.16 -16.41
N ALA A 256 -23.61 -24.63 -16.22
CA ALA A 256 -24.37 -25.36 -17.25
C ALA A 256 -24.77 -24.46 -18.45
N LEU A 257 -24.61 -23.16 -18.37
CA LEU A 257 -24.79 -22.23 -19.50
C LEU A 257 -23.57 -22.19 -20.44
N GLY A 258 -22.49 -22.91 -20.10
CA GLY A 258 -21.31 -23.00 -20.93
C GLY A 258 -20.15 -22.14 -20.43
N LEU A 259 -20.11 -21.80 -19.15
CA LEU A 259 -18.93 -21.20 -18.53
C LEU A 259 -17.85 -22.25 -18.26
N ASP A 260 -16.58 -21.89 -18.44
CA ASP A 260 -15.42 -22.75 -18.22
C ASP A 260 -14.84 -22.60 -16.81
N SER A 261 -15.10 -21.46 -16.16
CA SER A 261 -14.77 -21.21 -14.76
C SER A 261 -15.68 -20.16 -14.16
N ILE A 262 -15.70 -20.06 -12.84
CA ILE A 262 -16.45 -19.03 -12.10
C ILE A 262 -15.58 -18.43 -11.01
N THR A 263 -15.92 -17.21 -10.60
CA THR A 263 -15.24 -16.51 -9.51
C THR A 263 -16.17 -15.50 -8.82
N ASP A 264 -15.70 -14.92 -7.73
CA ASP A 264 -16.38 -13.83 -7.02
C ASP A 264 -15.85 -12.45 -7.44
N TYR A 265 -16.44 -11.42 -6.82
CA TYR A 265 -15.88 -10.09 -6.72
C TYR A 265 -15.46 -9.81 -5.26
N GLY A 266 -14.55 -8.88 -5.03
CA GLY A 266 -13.92 -8.68 -3.72
C GLY A 266 -14.76 -8.01 -2.63
N TYR A 267 -16.06 -7.76 -2.83
CA TYR A 267 -16.96 -7.27 -1.79
C TYR A 267 -17.44 -8.42 -0.92
N ASN A 268 -16.84 -8.57 0.26
CA ASN A 268 -17.03 -9.74 1.12
C ASN A 268 -17.94 -9.47 2.34
N ALA A 269 -18.81 -8.45 2.30
CA ALA A 269 -19.73 -8.17 3.40
C ALA A 269 -20.65 -9.37 3.72
N TYR A 270 -20.98 -10.21 2.75
CA TYR A 270 -21.72 -11.46 2.95
C TYR A 270 -20.98 -12.47 3.85
N CYS A 271 -19.67 -12.35 4.00
CA CYS A 271 -18.90 -13.15 4.94
C CYS A 271 -18.98 -12.64 6.38
N VAL A 272 -19.52 -11.45 6.64
CA VAL A 272 -19.74 -10.96 7.99
C VAL A 272 -21.02 -11.62 8.57
N LYS A 273 -20.93 -12.12 9.78
CA LYS A 273 -22.09 -12.74 10.45
C LYS A 273 -23.23 -11.74 10.60
N ASP A 274 -24.42 -12.12 10.15
CA ASP A 274 -25.64 -11.32 10.24
C ASP A 274 -25.53 -9.91 9.61
N HIS A 275 -24.63 -9.72 8.62
CA HIS A 275 -24.31 -8.39 8.09
C HIS A 275 -25.53 -7.62 7.60
N VAL A 276 -26.49 -8.27 6.93
CA VAL A 276 -27.71 -7.62 6.44
C VAL A 276 -28.53 -7.07 7.61
N LYS A 277 -28.69 -7.85 8.67
CA LYS A 277 -29.42 -7.45 9.90
C LYS A 277 -28.69 -6.33 10.63
N ARG A 278 -27.39 -6.46 10.80
CA ARG A 278 -26.53 -5.46 11.46
C ARG A 278 -26.53 -4.14 10.66
N PHE A 279 -26.38 -4.23 9.34
CA PHE A 279 -26.40 -3.08 8.46
C PHE A 279 -27.76 -2.36 8.49
N ALA A 280 -28.89 -3.10 8.46
CA ALA A 280 -30.23 -2.56 8.59
C ALA A 280 -30.47 -1.92 9.97
N ALA A 281 -29.82 -2.44 11.03
CA ALA A 281 -29.85 -1.86 12.38
C ALA A 281 -28.96 -0.61 12.53
N GLY A 282 -28.31 -0.14 11.46
CA GLY A 282 -27.50 1.07 11.45
C GLY A 282 -26.00 0.88 11.57
N GLU A 283 -25.51 -0.36 11.73
CA GLU A 283 -24.08 -0.63 11.73
C GLU A 283 -23.52 -0.56 10.30
N LYS A 284 -22.65 0.41 10.04
CA LYS A 284 -22.08 0.66 8.69
C LYS A 284 -20.59 0.37 8.61
N LEU A 285 -19.90 0.25 9.75
CA LEU A 285 -18.49 -0.13 9.87
C LEU A 285 -18.37 -1.54 10.42
N PHE A 286 -17.61 -2.37 9.73
CA PHE A 286 -17.32 -3.74 10.13
C PHE A 286 -15.79 -3.92 10.25
N ASP A 287 -15.34 -4.78 11.16
CA ASP A 287 -13.95 -5.16 11.22
C ASP A 287 -13.63 -6.15 10.09
N PHE A 288 -12.56 -5.89 9.34
CA PHE A 288 -12.18 -6.76 8.23
C PHE A 288 -11.76 -8.17 8.70
N GLY A 289 -11.33 -8.30 9.95
CA GLY A 289 -11.05 -9.60 10.56
C GLY A 289 -12.30 -10.47 10.75
N GLU A 290 -13.51 -9.89 10.76
CA GLU A 290 -14.75 -10.65 10.92
C GLU A 290 -15.07 -11.57 9.74
N ILE A 291 -14.46 -11.34 8.57
CA ILE A 291 -14.64 -12.23 7.42
C ILE A 291 -13.79 -13.51 7.51
N ASP A 292 -12.80 -13.54 8.42
CA ASP A 292 -11.91 -14.70 8.58
C ASP A 292 -12.69 -15.96 9.00
N GLY A 293 -12.27 -17.10 8.50
CA GLY A 293 -12.99 -18.37 8.63
C GLY A 293 -14.18 -18.49 7.66
N ARG A 294 -15.05 -17.49 7.59
CA ARG A 294 -16.21 -17.48 6.69
C ARG A 294 -15.86 -17.26 5.22
N LEU A 295 -14.80 -16.52 4.97
CA LEU A 295 -14.25 -16.40 3.61
C LEU A 295 -13.75 -17.75 3.11
N GLN A 296 -13.05 -18.51 3.95
CA GLN A 296 -12.57 -19.84 3.63
C GLN A 296 -13.73 -20.86 3.47
N ASP A 297 -14.76 -20.76 4.33
CA ASP A 297 -15.98 -21.56 4.20
C ASP A 297 -16.72 -21.27 2.89
N HIS A 298 -16.79 -19.98 2.49
CA HIS A 298 -17.38 -19.58 1.23
C HIS A 298 -16.61 -20.16 0.03
N TRP A 299 -15.28 -20.08 0.02
CA TRP A 299 -14.47 -20.70 -1.04
C TRP A 299 -14.66 -22.21 -1.11
N LYS A 300 -14.81 -22.87 0.04
CA LYS A 300 -15.11 -24.30 0.10
C LYS A 300 -16.48 -24.60 -0.50
N GLU A 301 -17.52 -23.84 -0.10
CA GLU A 301 -18.88 -23.99 -0.62
C GLU A 301 -18.95 -23.78 -2.15
N MET A 302 -18.30 -22.72 -2.64
CA MET A 302 -18.19 -22.46 -4.09
C MET A 302 -17.54 -23.61 -4.84
N ARG A 303 -16.43 -24.13 -4.33
CA ARG A 303 -15.72 -25.26 -4.90
C ARG A 303 -16.55 -26.53 -4.93
N GLU A 304 -17.33 -26.78 -3.88
CA GLU A 304 -18.20 -27.96 -3.78
C GLU A 304 -19.41 -27.87 -4.70
N LYS A 305 -20.02 -26.69 -4.84
CA LYS A 305 -21.23 -26.46 -5.64
C LYS A 305 -20.97 -26.21 -7.12
N SER A 306 -19.77 -25.80 -7.48
CA SER A 306 -19.42 -25.53 -8.87
C SER A 306 -18.94 -26.80 -9.57
N PRO A 307 -19.53 -27.18 -10.72
CA PRO A 307 -19.00 -28.27 -11.56
C PRO A 307 -17.74 -27.89 -12.34
N VAL A 308 -17.48 -26.59 -12.52
CA VAL A 308 -16.28 -26.03 -13.17
C VAL A 308 -15.32 -25.47 -12.13
N PRO A 309 -14.03 -25.21 -12.48
CA PRO A 309 -13.08 -24.59 -11.56
C PRO A 309 -13.63 -23.28 -10.97
N TYR A 310 -13.53 -23.15 -9.66
CA TYR A 310 -13.76 -21.90 -8.96
C TYR A 310 -12.42 -21.25 -8.63
N ILE A 311 -12.21 -20.01 -9.08
CA ILE A 311 -10.99 -19.24 -8.81
C ILE A 311 -11.22 -18.39 -7.55
N PRO A 312 -10.53 -18.65 -6.43
CA PRO A 312 -10.73 -17.89 -5.20
C PRO A 312 -10.25 -16.45 -5.33
N VAL A 313 -11.00 -15.51 -4.75
CA VAL A 313 -10.67 -14.08 -4.74
C VAL A 313 -10.19 -13.66 -3.35
N VAL A 314 -9.03 -13.02 -3.30
CA VAL A 314 -8.46 -12.43 -2.09
C VAL A 314 -8.81 -10.95 -2.03
N PRO A 315 -9.59 -10.50 -1.04
CA PRO A 315 -9.90 -9.10 -0.86
C PRO A 315 -8.71 -8.35 -0.23
N THR A 316 -8.52 -7.09 -0.62
CA THR A 316 -7.50 -6.21 -0.05
C THR A 316 -8.06 -5.19 0.94
N GLY A 317 -9.37 -5.13 1.09
CA GLY A 317 -10.16 -4.18 1.86
C GLY A 317 -11.44 -3.81 1.12
N TRP A 318 -12.29 -2.97 1.72
CA TRP A 318 -13.44 -2.37 1.06
C TRP A 318 -13.89 -1.09 1.79
N ASP A 319 -13.81 0.04 1.11
CA ASP A 319 -14.27 1.34 1.58
C ASP A 319 -14.67 2.22 0.39
N ALA A 320 -15.95 2.18 0.00
CA ALA A 320 -16.49 2.99 -1.09
C ALA A 320 -16.88 4.41 -0.67
N THR A 321 -16.53 4.84 0.54
CA THR A 321 -16.98 6.13 1.09
C THR A 321 -16.43 7.34 0.35
N LEU A 322 -15.32 7.21 -0.38
CA LEU A 322 -14.81 8.26 -1.25
C LEU A 322 -15.75 8.56 -2.43
N ARG A 323 -16.58 7.60 -2.84
CA ARG A 323 -17.59 7.74 -3.88
C ARG A 323 -18.92 8.29 -3.39
N CYS A 324 -19.09 8.46 -2.07
CA CYS A 324 -20.31 9.04 -1.49
C CYS A 324 -20.35 10.55 -1.63
N ALA A 325 -21.56 11.14 -1.73
CA ALA A 325 -21.76 12.58 -1.84
C ALA A 325 -20.97 13.36 -0.77
N LYS A 326 -20.32 14.47 -1.14
CA LYS A 326 -19.46 15.25 -0.23
C LYS A 326 -20.18 15.68 1.05
N ASN A 327 -21.46 16.03 0.95
CA ASN A 327 -22.30 16.46 2.06
C ASN A 327 -22.98 15.30 2.81
N ALA A 328 -22.84 14.06 2.36
CA ALA A 328 -23.43 12.91 3.04
C ALA A 328 -22.74 12.70 4.40
N LYS A 329 -23.55 12.57 5.44
CA LYS A 329 -23.07 12.31 6.80
C LYS A 329 -22.98 10.80 7.03
N PHE A 330 -21.92 10.36 7.64
CA PHE A 330 -21.78 8.97 8.07
C PHE A 330 -22.28 8.83 9.52
N PRO A 331 -23.01 7.78 9.88
CA PRO A 331 -23.53 6.70 9.02
C PRO A 331 -24.68 7.18 8.09
N TRP A 332 -24.83 6.52 6.94
CA TRP A 332 -25.66 6.96 5.80
C TRP A 332 -27.17 7.04 6.05
N GLY A 333 -27.67 6.74 7.23
CA GLY A 333 -29.09 6.65 7.53
C GLY A 333 -29.74 5.50 6.72
N GLU A 334 -30.83 5.79 6.01
CA GLU A 334 -31.59 4.81 5.23
C GLU A 334 -30.98 4.46 3.86
N LYS A 335 -29.93 5.18 3.44
CA LYS A 335 -29.24 4.89 2.16
C LYS A 335 -28.52 3.56 2.25
N VAL A 336 -28.83 2.65 1.34
CA VAL A 336 -28.32 1.27 1.37
C VAL A 336 -27.71 0.84 0.04
N ASP A 337 -27.93 1.63 -1.03
CA ASP A 337 -27.41 1.33 -2.36
C ASP A 337 -25.97 1.81 -2.49
N TYR A 338 -25.21 1.14 -3.35
CA TYR A 338 -23.86 1.56 -3.69
C TYR A 338 -23.83 3.03 -4.14
N PRO A 339 -22.87 3.85 -3.64
CA PRO A 339 -21.69 3.51 -2.81
C PRO A 339 -21.96 3.54 -1.29
N TYR A 340 -23.18 3.69 -0.82
CA TYR A 340 -23.56 3.77 0.59
C TYR A 340 -23.68 2.39 1.23
N CYS A 341 -22.70 1.53 0.98
CA CYS A 341 -22.67 0.14 1.45
C CYS A 341 -21.90 -0.02 2.76
N ALA A 342 -21.79 -1.25 3.24
CA ALA A 342 -20.95 -1.61 4.38
C ALA A 342 -19.48 -1.30 4.07
N THR A 343 -18.78 -0.73 5.05
CA THR A 343 -17.39 -0.32 4.96
C THR A 343 -16.56 -1.13 5.94
N PHE A 344 -15.39 -1.55 5.55
CA PHE A 344 -14.48 -2.31 6.42
C PHE A 344 -13.34 -1.44 6.94
N THR A 345 -13.10 -1.58 8.24
CA THR A 345 -11.91 -1.07 8.94
C THR A 345 -10.91 -2.20 9.15
N ASN A 346 -9.67 -1.87 9.55
CA ASN A 346 -8.65 -2.84 9.96
C ASN A 346 -8.27 -3.91 8.91
N ALA A 347 -8.36 -3.58 7.61
CA ALA A 347 -7.83 -4.43 6.55
C ALA A 347 -6.29 -4.41 6.59
N THR A 348 -5.69 -5.19 7.50
CA THR A 348 -4.24 -5.21 7.74
C THR A 348 -3.50 -6.05 6.70
N ASP A 349 -2.20 -5.76 6.51
CA ASP A 349 -1.33 -6.53 5.62
C ASP A 349 -1.15 -7.98 6.11
N ARG A 350 -1.25 -8.20 7.43
CA ARG A 350 -1.22 -9.54 8.04
C ARG A 350 -2.44 -10.39 7.64
N LEU A 351 -3.65 -9.82 7.72
CA LEU A 351 -4.86 -10.49 7.27
C LEU A 351 -4.80 -10.76 5.78
N PHE A 352 -4.34 -9.79 4.99
CA PHE A 352 -4.15 -9.96 3.56
C PHE A 352 -3.18 -11.11 3.24
N GLU A 353 -2.01 -11.19 3.90
CA GLU A 353 -1.07 -12.29 3.72
C GLU A 353 -1.66 -13.63 4.13
N LYS A 354 -2.43 -13.68 5.22
CA LYS A 354 -3.16 -14.88 5.63
C LYS A 354 -4.12 -15.34 4.53
N TYR A 355 -4.95 -14.43 4.00
CA TYR A 355 -5.92 -14.78 2.95
C TYR A 355 -5.24 -15.21 1.65
N LEU A 356 -4.08 -14.65 1.30
CA LEU A 356 -3.26 -15.14 0.18
C LEU A 356 -2.81 -16.59 0.39
N ARG A 357 -2.32 -16.95 1.58
CA ARG A 357 -1.91 -18.32 1.91
C ARG A 357 -3.09 -19.28 1.86
N ASP A 358 -4.21 -18.88 2.42
CA ASP A 358 -5.44 -19.69 2.47
C ASP A 358 -6.01 -19.90 1.06
N ALA A 359 -6.05 -18.85 0.22
CA ALA A 359 -6.51 -18.94 -1.17
C ALA A 359 -5.61 -19.85 -2.02
N LYS A 360 -4.27 -19.72 -1.86
CA LYS A 360 -3.31 -20.60 -2.50
C LYS A 360 -3.53 -22.05 -2.09
N ALA A 361 -3.70 -22.33 -0.81
CA ALA A 361 -3.98 -23.67 -0.30
C ALA A 361 -5.31 -24.21 -0.83
N ALA A 362 -6.37 -23.38 -0.85
CA ALA A 362 -7.67 -23.74 -1.40
C ALA A 362 -7.60 -24.09 -2.90
N ALA A 363 -6.86 -23.31 -3.68
CA ALA A 363 -6.68 -23.55 -5.11
C ALA A 363 -5.87 -24.84 -5.40
N LEU A 364 -4.84 -25.11 -4.61
CA LEU A 364 -4.02 -26.33 -4.74
C LEU A 364 -4.79 -27.61 -4.32
N ALA A 365 -5.66 -27.48 -3.32
CA ALA A 365 -6.47 -28.59 -2.82
C ALA A 365 -7.70 -28.90 -3.70
N ASP A 366 -8.06 -28.03 -4.64
CA ASP A 366 -9.22 -28.24 -5.52
C ASP A 366 -8.89 -29.30 -6.58
N PRO A 367 -9.63 -30.42 -6.65
CA PRO A 367 -9.43 -31.45 -7.68
C PRO A 367 -9.63 -30.92 -9.11
N LYS A 368 -10.40 -29.84 -9.30
CA LYS A 368 -10.60 -29.15 -10.58
C LYS A 368 -9.42 -28.25 -10.96
N LYS A 369 -8.44 -28.10 -10.05
CA LYS A 369 -7.17 -27.36 -10.24
C LYS A 369 -7.39 -26.01 -10.93
N PRO A 370 -7.97 -25.01 -10.25
CA PRO A 370 -8.19 -23.69 -10.85
C PRO A 370 -6.88 -23.07 -11.37
N GLY A 371 -5.71 -23.35 -10.75
CA GLY A 371 -4.41 -22.88 -11.23
C GLY A 371 -4.26 -21.36 -11.21
N ALA A 372 -5.16 -20.66 -10.57
CA ALA A 372 -5.10 -19.21 -10.42
C ALA A 372 -5.72 -18.75 -9.08
N VAL A 373 -5.29 -17.57 -8.61
CA VAL A 373 -5.88 -16.84 -7.48
C VAL A 373 -6.09 -15.39 -7.94
N TYR A 374 -7.27 -14.85 -7.69
CA TYR A 374 -7.55 -13.44 -7.96
C TYR A 374 -7.28 -12.57 -6.74
N ILE A 375 -6.90 -11.33 -6.98
CA ILE A 375 -6.77 -10.29 -5.97
C ILE A 375 -7.63 -9.10 -6.40
N ASN A 376 -8.57 -8.69 -5.57
CA ASN A 376 -9.34 -7.48 -5.77
C ASN A 376 -8.83 -6.39 -4.83
N ALA A 377 -8.17 -5.36 -5.38
CA ALA A 377 -7.80 -5.09 -6.75
C ALA A 377 -6.39 -4.50 -6.82
N TRP A 378 -5.87 -4.32 -8.02
CA TRP A 378 -4.60 -3.64 -8.23
C TRP A 378 -4.68 -2.18 -7.77
N ASN A 379 -5.73 -1.46 -8.20
CA ASN A 379 -5.79 -0.01 -8.11
C ASN A 379 -7.19 0.59 -7.84
N GLU A 380 -8.14 -0.15 -7.25
CA GLU A 380 -9.47 0.36 -6.90
C GLU A 380 -9.43 1.22 -5.61
N TYR A 381 -8.73 2.36 -5.68
CA TYR A 381 -8.52 3.24 -4.53
C TYR A 381 -9.81 3.84 -3.96
N THR A 382 -10.77 4.18 -4.82
CA THR A 382 -12.03 4.80 -4.40
C THR A 382 -13.04 3.80 -3.82
N GLU A 383 -12.73 2.51 -3.91
CA GLU A 383 -13.43 1.42 -3.21
C GLU A 383 -12.65 0.85 -2.02
N GLY A 384 -11.50 1.46 -1.70
CA GLY A 384 -10.69 1.02 -0.56
C GLY A 384 -9.96 -0.31 -0.77
N CYS A 385 -9.86 -0.78 -2.01
CA CYS A 385 -9.17 -2.02 -2.35
C CYS A 385 -8.07 -1.80 -3.40
N TRP A 386 -6.81 -1.81 -2.95
CA TRP A 386 -5.67 -1.59 -3.84
C TRP A 386 -4.40 -2.30 -3.34
N LEU A 387 -3.47 -2.57 -4.27
CA LEU A 387 -2.16 -3.15 -4.03
C LEU A 387 -1.00 -2.17 -4.22
N LEU A 388 -1.20 -1.15 -5.07
CA LEU A 388 -0.16 -0.14 -5.34
C LEU A 388 0.37 0.47 -4.04
N PRO A 389 1.68 0.72 -3.94
CA PRO A 389 2.29 1.29 -2.74
C PRO A 389 1.69 2.63 -2.34
N ASP A 390 1.40 2.79 -1.07
CA ASP A 390 0.84 4.00 -0.48
C ASP A 390 1.67 4.55 0.68
N SER A 391 1.37 5.77 1.13
CA SER A 391 2.12 6.46 2.18
C SER A 391 1.99 5.83 3.58
N ARG A 392 1.06 4.90 3.78
CA ARG A 392 0.83 4.23 5.07
C ARG A 392 1.46 2.84 5.14
N ARG A 393 1.31 2.07 4.06
CA ARG A 393 1.69 0.65 4.00
C ARG A 393 2.89 0.40 3.12
N HIS A 394 3.28 1.43 2.33
CA HIS A 394 4.34 1.29 1.33
C HIS A 394 4.06 0.09 0.41
N ASP A 395 5.00 -0.81 0.23
CA ASP A 395 4.87 -2.00 -0.61
C ASP A 395 4.53 -3.29 0.16
N LEU A 396 4.04 -3.19 1.42
CA LEU A 396 3.85 -4.37 2.29
C LEU A 396 2.91 -5.41 1.68
N LYS A 397 1.85 -5.01 0.97
CA LYS A 397 0.97 -5.94 0.26
C LYS A 397 1.69 -6.65 -0.89
N LEU A 398 2.49 -5.92 -1.66
CA LEU A 398 3.29 -6.50 -2.75
C LEU A 398 4.31 -7.51 -2.21
N ARG A 399 4.95 -7.18 -1.09
CA ARG A 399 5.86 -8.10 -0.39
C ARG A 399 5.15 -9.35 0.15
N ALA A 400 3.92 -9.21 0.64
CA ALA A 400 3.12 -10.36 1.06
C ALA A 400 2.85 -11.32 -0.12
N ILE A 401 2.51 -10.79 -1.30
CA ILE A 401 2.34 -11.58 -2.52
C ILE A 401 3.65 -12.30 -2.87
N ALA A 402 4.77 -11.58 -2.89
CA ALA A 402 6.09 -12.16 -3.18
C ALA A 402 6.46 -13.30 -2.23
N ARG A 403 6.21 -13.15 -0.93
CA ARG A 403 6.46 -14.20 0.07
C ARG A 403 5.60 -15.43 -0.13
N VAL A 404 4.32 -15.25 -0.44
CA VAL A 404 3.37 -16.36 -0.59
C VAL A 404 3.56 -17.11 -1.89
N PHE A 405 3.87 -16.41 -2.98
CA PHE A 405 3.98 -17.01 -4.31
C PHE A 405 5.43 -17.23 -4.79
N GLY A 406 6.41 -16.88 -3.94
CA GLY A 406 7.79 -17.36 -4.06
C GLY A 406 8.62 -16.76 -5.21
N ARG A 407 8.35 -15.50 -5.61
CA ARG A 407 9.04 -14.90 -6.76
C ARG A 407 10.20 -13.98 -6.44
N GLN A 408 10.35 -13.55 -5.22
CA GLN A 408 11.42 -12.63 -4.84
C GLN A 408 12.28 -13.21 -3.73
N PRO A 409 13.59 -12.93 -3.76
CA PRO A 409 14.39 -13.07 -2.57
C PRO A 409 13.71 -12.31 -1.44
N ALA A 410 13.53 -12.94 -0.29
CA ALA A 410 12.85 -12.38 0.88
C ALA A 410 13.37 -11.00 1.30
N ASN A 411 14.50 -10.57 0.79
CA ASN A 411 15.35 -9.48 1.24
C ASN A 411 15.35 -8.24 0.34
N GLU A 412 14.69 -8.25 -0.83
CA GLU A 412 14.63 -7.08 -1.70
C GLU A 412 13.25 -6.43 -1.72
N TYR A 413 13.23 -5.10 -1.70
CA TYR A 413 11.99 -4.36 -1.91
C TYR A 413 11.52 -4.55 -3.33
N VAL A 414 10.27 -4.96 -3.49
CA VAL A 414 9.69 -5.31 -4.77
C VAL A 414 9.82 -4.18 -5.78
N TYR A 415 9.53 -2.95 -5.36
CA TYR A 415 9.61 -1.79 -6.25
C TYR A 415 11.05 -1.35 -6.59
N THR A 416 12.03 -1.55 -5.69
CA THR A 416 13.42 -1.21 -5.98
C THR A 416 14.07 -2.20 -6.92
N THR A 417 13.71 -3.48 -6.87
CA THR A 417 14.23 -4.51 -7.76
C THR A 417 13.77 -4.28 -9.20
N GLY A 418 12.50 -3.91 -9.43
CA GLY A 418 12.00 -3.58 -10.77
C GLY A 418 12.67 -2.37 -11.37
N LEU A 419 12.96 -1.37 -10.57
CA LEU A 419 13.60 -0.14 -11.04
C LEU A 419 15.10 -0.28 -11.32
N LYS A 420 15.77 -1.31 -10.79
CA LYS A 420 17.19 -1.59 -11.11
C LYS A 420 17.40 -2.03 -12.56
N THR A 421 16.42 -2.68 -13.14
CA THR A 421 16.49 -3.24 -14.51
C THR A 421 15.74 -2.40 -15.53
N TRP A 422 15.07 -1.34 -15.10
CA TRP A 422 14.22 -0.52 -15.92
C TRP A 422 14.57 0.97 -15.76
N GLU A 423 14.93 1.62 -16.87
CA GLU A 423 15.25 3.04 -16.93
C GLU A 423 14.02 3.95 -17.09
N GLY A 424 12.89 3.57 -16.49
CA GLY A 424 11.65 4.32 -16.54
C GLY A 424 11.69 5.65 -15.77
N PRO A 425 10.58 6.42 -15.77
CA PRO A 425 10.53 7.73 -15.18
C PRO A 425 10.85 7.68 -13.69
N LYS A 426 11.67 8.63 -13.24
CA LYS A 426 11.93 8.83 -11.82
C LYS A 426 10.61 9.18 -11.14
N ALA A 427 10.27 8.52 -10.05
CA ALA A 427 9.10 8.89 -9.27
C ALA A 427 9.12 10.40 -8.98
N LYS A 428 8.01 11.08 -9.25
CA LYS A 428 7.89 12.55 -9.17
C LYS A 428 8.28 13.17 -7.83
N ASN A 429 8.39 12.35 -6.77
CA ASN A 429 8.75 12.79 -5.41
C ASN A 429 10.13 12.31 -4.94
N GLY A 430 10.96 11.74 -5.83
CA GLY A 430 12.34 11.33 -5.53
C GLY A 430 12.50 10.24 -4.46
N ARG A 431 11.42 9.62 -4.00
CA ARG A 431 11.39 8.68 -2.89
C ARG A 431 11.47 7.21 -3.28
N LEU A 432 11.53 6.89 -4.56
CA LEU A 432 11.99 5.57 -5.00
C LEU A 432 13.50 5.55 -4.76
N CYS A 433 13.85 5.39 -3.51
CA CYS A 433 15.24 5.30 -3.11
C CYS A 433 15.80 3.99 -3.67
N LYS A 434 16.92 4.08 -4.40
CA LYS A 434 17.84 2.95 -4.53
C LYS A 434 18.37 2.64 -3.15
N THR A 435 17.57 1.96 -2.32
CA THR A 435 18.01 1.50 -1.02
C THR A 435 18.74 0.21 -1.22
N GLU A 436 19.91 0.15 -0.67
CA GLU A 436 20.62 -1.12 -0.55
C GLU A 436 19.85 -1.98 0.46
N THR A 437 19.78 -3.27 0.20
CA THR A 437 19.18 -4.26 1.09
C THR A 437 19.82 -4.18 2.46
N PRO A 438 19.06 -4.15 3.56
CA PRO A 438 19.61 -4.27 4.90
C PRO A 438 20.41 -5.57 5.06
N ALA A 439 21.49 -5.53 5.78
CA ALA A 439 22.24 -6.73 6.14
C ALA A 439 21.45 -7.61 7.14
N VAL A 440 20.64 -6.97 8.01
CA VAL A 440 19.66 -7.62 8.87
C VAL A 440 18.32 -7.00 8.56
N GLU A 441 17.37 -7.79 8.03
CA GLU A 441 16.08 -7.30 7.57
C GLU A 441 14.97 -7.75 8.50
N ASN A 442 14.12 -6.79 8.90
CA ASN A 442 12.85 -6.99 9.60
C ASN A 442 12.95 -7.91 10.83
N VAL A 443 14.09 -7.86 11.55
CA VAL A 443 14.23 -8.61 12.79
C VAL A 443 13.24 -8.08 13.82
N LYS A 444 12.51 -8.99 14.47
CA LYS A 444 11.41 -8.62 15.37
C LYS A 444 11.94 -8.36 16.78
N TYR A 445 11.61 -7.19 17.36
CA TYR A 445 11.88 -6.85 18.75
C TYR A 445 10.64 -6.99 19.65
N GLY A 446 9.50 -7.41 19.08
CA GLY A 446 8.25 -7.67 19.78
C GLY A 446 7.28 -8.47 18.92
N PRO A 447 6.12 -8.86 19.47
CA PRO A 447 5.19 -9.77 18.80
C PRO A 447 4.36 -9.12 17.68
N HIS A 448 4.29 -7.78 17.64
CA HIS A 448 3.48 -7.07 16.64
C HIS A 448 4.21 -6.97 15.29
N GLU A 449 3.47 -7.02 14.19
CA GLU A 449 4.04 -6.99 12.84
C GLU A 449 4.89 -5.75 12.55
N ARG A 450 4.53 -4.59 13.14
CA ARG A 450 5.27 -3.34 13.01
C ARG A 450 6.52 -3.26 13.90
N GLN A 451 6.68 -4.13 14.87
CA GLN A 451 7.84 -4.17 15.77
C GLN A 451 9.03 -4.84 15.07
N GLY A 452 9.60 -4.16 14.09
CA GLY A 452 10.70 -4.66 13.26
C GLY A 452 11.82 -3.65 13.09
N ILE A 453 13.03 -4.16 12.93
CA ILE A 453 14.27 -3.40 12.76
C ILE A 453 14.97 -3.85 11.49
N ASP A 454 15.53 -2.88 10.75
CA ASP A 454 16.46 -3.10 9.64
C ASP A 454 17.84 -2.55 10.02
N VAL A 455 18.91 -3.29 9.68
CA VAL A 455 20.30 -2.89 9.98
C VAL A 455 21.14 -2.90 8.70
N TRP A 456 21.85 -1.81 8.46
CA TRP A 456 22.89 -1.70 7.43
C TRP A 456 24.25 -1.51 8.08
N PHE A 457 25.23 -2.29 7.68
CA PHE A 457 26.60 -2.13 8.13
C PHE A 457 27.42 -1.27 7.15
N PRO A 458 28.44 -0.58 7.63
CA PRO A 458 29.36 0.16 6.74
C PRO A 458 30.09 -0.79 5.79
N ALA A 459 30.32 -0.37 4.54
CA ALA A 459 30.92 -1.19 3.48
C ALA A 459 32.33 -1.73 3.79
N LYS A 460 33.01 -1.20 4.78
CA LYS A 460 34.29 -1.68 5.35
C LYS A 460 34.28 -1.44 6.86
N ALA A 461 33.84 -2.42 7.62
CA ALA A 461 34.45 -2.57 8.94
C ALA A 461 35.93 -2.84 8.66
N LYS A 462 36.84 -1.92 8.98
CA LYS A 462 38.29 -2.18 8.90
C LYS A 462 38.56 -3.41 9.77
N ALA A 463 39.09 -4.48 9.17
CA ALA A 463 39.51 -5.63 9.92
C ALA A 463 40.44 -5.14 11.07
N GLY A 464 40.08 -5.39 12.33
CA GLY A 464 40.82 -4.91 13.52
C GLY A 464 40.36 -3.55 14.11
N SER A 465 39.38 -2.84 13.53
CA SER A 465 38.73 -1.70 14.17
C SER A 465 37.67 -2.21 15.16
N GLY A 466 37.68 -1.73 16.42
CA GLY A 466 36.70 -2.09 17.45
C GLY A 466 35.25 -1.89 17.01
N LYS A 467 34.29 -2.03 17.93
CA LYS A 467 32.85 -1.89 17.67
C LYS A 467 32.51 -0.58 16.97
N THR A 468 31.55 -0.65 16.05
CA THR A 468 31.14 0.42 15.14
C THR A 468 30.10 1.35 15.80
N PRO A 469 30.26 2.70 15.74
CA PRO A 469 29.20 3.62 16.14
C PRO A 469 27.93 3.36 15.32
N ALA A 470 26.75 3.63 15.89
CA ALA A 470 25.51 3.42 15.20
C ALA A 470 24.53 4.60 15.31
N VAL A 471 23.76 4.81 14.26
CA VAL A 471 22.65 5.74 14.20
C VAL A 471 21.35 4.95 14.19
N VAL A 472 20.49 5.19 15.16
CA VAL A 472 19.14 4.62 15.22
C VAL A 472 18.18 5.65 14.70
N VAL A 473 17.44 5.30 13.65
CA VAL A 473 16.43 6.14 13.02
C VAL A 473 15.04 5.69 13.42
N ILE A 474 14.27 6.61 14.00
CA ILE A 474 12.85 6.42 14.32
C ILE A 474 12.05 7.28 13.33
N HIS A 475 11.19 6.67 12.53
CA HIS A 475 10.47 7.41 11.49
C HIS A 475 9.41 8.36 12.06
N GLY A 476 9.12 9.43 11.31
CA GLY A 476 8.02 10.36 11.57
C GLY A 476 6.68 9.81 11.10
N GLY A 477 5.71 10.71 10.94
CA GLY A 477 4.40 10.37 10.41
C GLY A 477 3.30 10.41 11.47
N GLY A 478 3.42 11.28 12.46
CA GLY A 478 2.39 11.51 13.47
C GLY A 478 2.02 10.27 14.25
N TRP A 479 2.91 9.29 14.40
CA TRP A 479 2.63 7.96 14.96
C TRP A 479 1.45 7.22 14.31
N SER A 480 1.08 7.59 13.09
CA SER A 480 -0.07 7.01 12.36
C SER A 480 0.31 6.47 10.99
N TYR A 481 1.50 6.81 10.51
CA TYR A 481 2.04 6.33 9.24
C TYR A 481 3.57 6.40 9.23
N GLY A 482 4.20 5.81 8.23
CA GLY A 482 5.65 5.76 8.09
C GLY A 482 6.18 4.34 8.17
N ASP A 483 7.47 4.19 7.88
CA ASP A 483 8.15 2.90 7.86
C ASP A 483 9.66 3.06 8.02
N LYS A 484 10.29 2.04 8.63
CA LYS A 484 11.73 1.97 8.86
C LYS A 484 12.57 2.09 7.59
N LEU A 485 12.06 1.61 6.45
CA LEU A 485 12.82 1.64 5.21
C LEU A 485 13.02 3.06 4.67
N SER A 486 11.92 3.82 4.51
CA SER A 486 12.01 5.18 3.98
C SER A 486 12.83 6.08 4.92
N ALA A 487 12.73 5.87 6.22
CA ALA A 487 13.55 6.55 7.21
C ALA A 487 15.02 6.14 7.11
N GLY A 488 15.31 4.84 7.04
CA GLY A 488 16.67 4.31 6.87
C GLY A 488 17.31 4.79 5.58
N ALA A 489 16.59 4.76 4.47
CA ALA A 489 17.08 5.22 3.18
C ALA A 489 17.59 6.66 3.19
N SER A 490 16.92 7.55 3.93
CA SER A 490 17.33 8.96 4.05
C SER A 490 18.68 9.15 4.76
N TRP A 491 19.07 8.19 5.61
CA TRP A 491 20.29 8.23 6.41
C TRP A 491 21.40 7.32 5.88
N LEU A 492 21.10 6.37 4.98
CA LEU A 492 22.04 5.33 4.57
C LEU A 492 23.36 5.87 4.03
N LYS A 493 23.29 6.83 3.09
CA LYS A 493 24.50 7.43 2.53
C LYS A 493 25.33 8.15 3.61
N ARG A 494 24.68 8.91 4.50
CA ARG A 494 25.36 9.67 5.56
C ARG A 494 26.09 8.75 6.55
N CYS A 495 25.43 7.68 6.98
CA CYS A 495 26.02 6.70 7.90
C CYS A 495 27.17 5.94 7.25
N ARG A 496 27.01 5.56 5.98
CA ARG A 496 28.07 4.88 5.21
C ARG A 496 29.31 5.74 5.05
N ASP A 497 29.13 7.01 4.64
CA ASP A 497 30.25 7.95 4.46
C ASP A 497 30.97 8.20 5.80
N ALA A 498 30.26 8.15 6.92
CA ALA A 498 30.83 8.26 8.26
C ALA A 498 31.47 6.96 8.80
N GLY A 499 31.20 5.81 8.15
CA GLY A 499 31.64 4.50 8.63
C GLY A 499 30.82 3.96 9.80
N TYR A 500 29.53 4.32 9.91
CA TYR A 500 28.64 3.96 10.99
C TYR A 500 27.59 2.93 10.56
N ALA A 501 27.16 2.09 11.49
CA ALA A 501 25.99 1.26 11.29
C ALA A 501 24.72 2.13 11.31
N LEU A 502 23.76 1.77 10.46
CA LEU A 502 22.44 2.37 10.43
C LEU A 502 21.44 1.35 10.91
N ILE A 503 20.62 1.71 11.89
CA ILE A 503 19.55 0.89 12.46
C ILE A 503 18.25 1.66 12.32
N SER A 504 17.30 1.14 11.58
CA SER A 504 16.01 1.80 11.38
C SER A 504 14.88 1.00 12.00
N VAL A 505 13.98 1.70 12.70
CA VAL A 505 12.97 1.09 13.58
C VAL A 505 11.58 1.43 13.06
N SER A 506 10.73 0.40 12.87
CA SER A 506 9.28 0.54 12.79
C SER A 506 8.64 0.23 14.13
N TYR A 507 7.52 0.85 14.41
CA TYR A 507 6.80 0.78 15.69
C TYR A 507 5.29 0.71 15.46
N ARG A 508 4.53 0.25 16.47
CA ARG A 508 3.06 0.28 16.46
C ARG A 508 2.56 1.71 16.35
N PHE A 509 1.51 1.89 15.59
CA PHE A 509 0.85 3.19 15.47
C PHE A 509 -0.12 3.45 16.63
N ILE A 510 -0.62 4.67 16.72
CA ILE A 510 -1.68 5.04 17.66
C ILE A 510 -2.93 4.20 17.43
N GLN A 511 -3.26 3.87 16.17
CA GLN A 511 -4.38 3.00 15.86
C GLN A 511 -4.17 1.58 16.45
N ASP A 512 -2.97 1.03 16.33
CA ASP A 512 -2.63 -0.27 16.94
C ASP A 512 -2.78 -0.21 18.49
N GLY A 513 -2.48 0.96 19.07
CA GLY A 513 -2.71 1.23 20.48
C GLY A 513 -4.19 1.28 20.86
N ASN A 514 -5.02 1.94 20.03
CA ASN A 514 -6.47 1.98 20.22
C ASN A 514 -7.09 0.58 20.10
N ASP A 515 -6.70 -0.19 19.09
CA ASP A 515 -7.19 -1.55 18.84
C ASP A 515 -6.83 -2.51 19.98
N ALA A 516 -5.66 -2.31 20.60
CA ALA A 516 -5.22 -3.04 21.78
C ALA A 516 -5.72 -2.42 23.11
N ASN A 517 -6.63 -1.43 23.06
CA ASN A 517 -7.14 -0.70 24.23
C ASN A 517 -6.05 -0.11 25.15
N ILE A 518 -4.93 0.31 24.57
CA ILE A 518 -3.84 0.97 25.29
C ILE A 518 -4.21 2.44 25.54
N LYS A 519 -4.18 2.88 26.79
CA LYS A 519 -4.49 4.27 27.18
C LYS A 519 -3.27 4.97 27.81
N PRO A 520 -2.93 6.19 27.37
CA PRO A 520 -3.31 6.80 26.10
C PRO A 520 -2.69 6.05 24.91
N PRO A 521 -3.27 6.11 23.70
CA PRO A 521 -2.82 5.30 22.58
C PRO A 521 -1.37 5.59 22.13
N VAL A 522 -0.83 6.79 22.38
CA VAL A 522 0.57 7.14 22.11
C VAL A 522 1.59 6.28 22.90
N ARG A 523 1.15 5.56 23.92
CA ARG A 523 2.01 4.57 24.61
C ARG A 523 2.52 3.50 23.66
N ALA A 524 1.70 3.05 22.71
CA ALA A 524 2.12 1.99 21.79
C ALA A 524 3.42 2.36 21.04
N PRO A 525 3.50 3.47 20.28
CA PRO A 525 4.74 3.84 19.60
C PRO A 525 5.88 4.25 20.54
N LEU A 526 5.59 4.87 21.68
CA LEU A 526 6.64 5.31 22.61
C LEU A 526 7.23 4.15 23.40
N ASP A 527 6.42 3.21 23.90
CA ASP A 527 6.87 1.98 24.54
C ASP A 527 7.70 1.11 23.54
N ASP A 528 7.31 1.12 22.26
CA ASP A 528 8.03 0.42 21.20
C ASP A 528 9.41 1.03 20.92
N ALA A 529 9.56 2.35 20.98
CA ALA A 529 10.88 2.99 20.87
C ALA A 529 11.83 2.52 21.97
N ILE A 530 11.33 2.38 23.18
CA ILE A 530 12.10 1.82 24.33
C ILE A 530 12.42 0.34 24.12
N ALA A 531 11.44 -0.46 23.70
CA ALA A 531 11.63 -1.89 23.44
C ALA A 531 12.68 -2.12 22.33
N ALA A 532 12.64 -1.32 21.27
CA ALA A 532 13.63 -1.37 20.19
C ALA A 532 15.04 -1.04 20.68
N LEU A 533 15.22 -0.01 21.51
CA LEU A 533 16.54 0.33 22.07
C LEU A 533 17.08 -0.78 22.99
N ARG A 534 16.23 -1.40 23.80
CA ARG A 534 16.63 -2.57 24.61
C ARG A 534 17.07 -3.73 23.74
N PHE A 535 16.31 -4.01 22.68
CA PHE A 535 16.64 -5.06 21.72
C PHE A 535 17.97 -4.78 21.01
N ILE A 536 18.20 -3.54 20.52
CA ILE A 536 19.44 -3.11 19.86
C ILE A 536 20.64 -3.32 20.81
N ARG A 537 20.52 -2.95 22.08
CA ARG A 537 21.60 -3.15 23.06
C ARG A 537 21.86 -4.63 23.31
N ALA A 538 20.85 -5.47 23.37
CA ALA A 538 21.00 -6.92 23.56
C ALA A 538 21.72 -7.60 22.38
N HIS A 539 21.55 -7.08 21.15
CA HIS A 539 22.17 -7.61 19.92
C HIS A 539 23.42 -6.83 19.48
N ALA A 540 23.90 -5.90 20.30
CA ALA A 540 25.01 -5.03 19.96
C ALA A 540 26.33 -5.79 19.67
N ASP A 541 26.59 -6.88 20.36
CA ASP A 541 27.78 -7.72 20.13
C ASP A 541 27.66 -8.47 18.81
N GLU A 542 26.50 -9.06 18.54
CA GLU A 542 26.19 -9.76 17.30
C GLU A 542 26.35 -8.83 16.09
N TRP A 543 25.92 -7.58 16.22
CA TRP A 543 25.96 -6.58 15.15
C TRP A 543 27.24 -5.75 15.15
N ASN A 544 28.19 -6.06 16.00
CA ASN A 544 29.44 -5.30 16.19
C ASN A 544 29.21 -3.79 16.39
N VAL A 545 28.17 -3.42 17.16
CA VAL A 545 27.76 -2.05 17.45
C VAL A 545 28.32 -1.59 18.80
N ASP A 546 28.83 -0.37 18.82
CA ASP A 546 29.30 0.30 20.04
C ASP A 546 28.15 1.04 20.72
N VAL A 547 27.59 0.46 21.77
CA VAL A 547 26.47 1.07 22.52
C VAL A 547 26.82 2.34 23.26
N THR A 548 28.10 2.69 23.39
CA THR A 548 28.56 3.94 24.02
C THR A 548 28.62 5.09 23.01
N ARG A 549 28.50 4.76 21.72
CA ARG A 549 28.47 5.69 20.58
C ARG A 549 27.19 5.53 19.75
N LEU A 550 26.05 5.39 20.45
CA LEU A 550 24.73 5.41 19.83
C LEU A 550 24.22 6.84 19.65
N GLY A 551 23.73 7.13 18.44
CA GLY A 551 22.97 8.34 18.16
C GLY A 551 21.53 8.01 17.82
N LEU A 552 20.56 8.86 18.19
CA LEU A 552 19.17 8.78 17.79
C LEU A 552 18.83 9.90 16.82
N THR A 553 17.96 9.60 15.86
CA THR A 553 17.42 10.62 14.93
C THR A 553 16.02 10.31 14.48
N GLY A 554 15.32 11.34 14.06
CA GLY A 554 13.99 11.27 13.45
C GLY A 554 13.44 12.65 13.10
N GLY A 555 12.34 12.66 12.34
CA GLY A 555 11.59 13.86 12.01
C GLY A 555 10.20 13.84 12.65
N SER A 556 9.63 15.01 12.99
CA SER A 556 8.26 15.15 13.52
C SER A 556 8.01 14.20 14.72
N ALA A 557 7.02 13.31 14.63
CA ALA A 557 6.73 12.30 15.67
C ALA A 557 7.94 11.41 16.01
N GLY A 558 8.75 11.04 15.00
CA GLY A 558 9.99 10.28 15.23
C GLY A 558 11.06 11.08 15.98
N ALA A 559 11.09 12.39 15.78
CA ALA A 559 11.93 13.30 16.56
C ALA A 559 11.48 13.37 18.04
N CYS A 560 10.16 13.47 18.26
CA CYS A 560 9.59 13.41 19.62
C CYS A 560 9.94 12.07 20.31
N SER A 561 9.77 10.95 19.60
CA SER A 561 10.11 9.61 20.11
C SER A 561 11.61 9.47 20.41
N SER A 562 12.49 10.04 19.57
CA SER A 562 13.94 10.03 19.78
C SER A 562 14.35 10.84 21.00
N LEU A 563 13.76 12.03 21.19
CA LEU A 563 13.98 12.85 22.39
C LEU A 563 13.47 12.13 23.65
N TYR A 564 12.26 11.61 23.62
CA TYR A 564 11.68 10.85 24.72
C TYR A 564 12.57 9.66 25.11
N ALA A 565 12.92 8.83 24.15
CA ALA A 565 13.71 7.62 24.41
C ALA A 565 15.11 7.94 24.93
N SER A 566 15.73 9.03 24.49
CA SER A 566 17.05 9.44 24.96
C SER A 566 17.06 9.96 26.40
N LEU A 567 15.93 10.50 26.87
CA LEU A 567 15.79 11.09 28.21
C LEU A 567 15.11 10.17 29.23
N GLN A 568 14.61 9.01 28.79
CA GLN A 568 13.87 8.07 29.63
C GLN A 568 14.73 7.57 30.81
N ASN A 569 14.12 7.47 32.01
CA ASN A 569 14.73 7.00 33.24
C ASN A 569 16.12 7.60 33.49
N ASP A 570 16.20 8.93 33.46
CA ASP A 570 17.45 9.68 33.64
C ASP A 570 18.54 9.25 32.65
N CYS A 571 18.17 9.17 31.36
CA CYS A 571 19.06 8.83 30.24
C CYS A 571 19.65 7.40 30.32
N GLU A 572 18.83 6.41 30.74
CA GLU A 572 19.25 5.02 30.98
C GLU A 572 20.00 4.35 29.82
N PHE A 573 19.71 4.78 28.60
CA PHE A 573 20.30 4.20 27.38
C PHE A 573 21.71 4.75 27.06
N GLY A 574 22.19 5.78 27.75
CA GLY A 574 23.49 6.36 27.48
C GLY A 574 23.67 6.84 26.04
N ILE A 575 22.61 7.43 25.44
CA ILE A 575 22.65 7.96 24.09
C ILE A 575 23.65 9.12 24.06
N ARG A 576 24.58 9.09 23.08
CA ARG A 576 25.62 10.10 22.98
C ARG A 576 25.18 11.41 22.37
N ALA A 577 24.32 11.32 21.33
CA ALA A 577 23.76 12.48 20.66
C ALA A 577 22.38 12.20 20.05
N VAL A 578 21.58 13.25 19.91
CA VAL A 578 20.27 13.20 19.24
C VAL A 578 20.20 14.30 18.18
N PHE A 579 19.76 13.95 16.97
CA PHE A 579 19.47 14.90 15.91
C PHE A 579 17.99 14.86 15.54
N THR A 580 17.33 16.00 15.53
CA THR A 580 15.89 16.09 15.26
C THR A 580 15.57 17.05 14.12
N GLU A 581 14.60 16.66 13.31
CA GLU A 581 14.05 17.52 12.25
C GLU A 581 12.60 17.89 12.63
N SER A 582 12.37 19.19 12.85
CA SER A 582 11.06 19.76 13.21
C SER A 582 10.32 18.98 14.32
N PRO A 583 10.93 18.82 15.51
CA PRO A 583 10.38 18.03 16.61
C PRO A 583 9.19 18.71 17.29
N GLN A 584 8.26 17.90 17.82
CA GLN A 584 7.41 18.31 18.93
C GLN A 584 8.14 17.99 20.23
N THR A 585 8.59 19.02 20.93
CA THR A 585 9.42 18.86 22.14
C THR A 585 8.62 18.86 23.43
N SER A 586 7.33 19.22 23.37
CA SER A 586 6.39 19.08 24.49
C SER A 586 5.15 18.31 24.05
N LEU A 587 4.67 17.43 24.93
CA LEU A 587 3.37 16.75 24.87
C LEU A 587 2.40 17.28 25.94
N ASP A 588 2.72 18.41 26.55
CA ASP A 588 1.83 19.15 27.46
C ASP A 588 1.00 20.14 26.63
N PRO A 589 -0.34 19.98 26.55
CA PRO A 589 -1.17 20.86 25.73
C PRO A 589 -1.22 22.30 26.25
N LYS A 590 -1.12 22.50 27.57
CA LYS A 590 -1.10 23.86 28.17
C LYS A 590 0.22 24.55 27.84
N GLU A 591 1.33 23.88 27.99
CA GLU A 591 2.67 24.38 27.64
C GLU A 591 2.75 24.65 26.12
N THR A 592 2.30 23.72 25.30
CA THR A 592 2.30 23.84 23.83
C THR A 592 1.43 25.03 23.37
N ARG A 593 0.25 25.23 23.94
CA ARG A 593 -0.62 26.39 23.63
C ARG A 593 0.00 27.70 24.10
N ALA A 594 0.71 27.69 25.23
CA ALA A 594 1.43 28.89 25.71
C ALA A 594 2.61 29.26 24.78
N TRP A 595 3.28 28.30 24.22
CA TRP A 595 4.38 28.51 23.26
C TRP A 595 3.89 28.86 21.85
N ILE A 596 2.80 28.25 21.41
CA ILE A 596 2.25 28.32 20.06
C ILE A 596 0.73 28.51 20.18
N PRO A 597 0.23 29.76 20.18
CA PRO A 597 -1.16 30.03 20.47
C PRO A 597 -2.18 29.37 19.55
N ASN A 598 -1.80 29.04 18.32
CA ASN A 598 -2.64 28.34 17.36
C ASN A 598 -2.33 26.83 17.25
N ALA A 599 -1.70 26.22 18.26
CA ALA A 599 -1.46 24.78 18.30
C ALA A 599 -2.78 24.00 18.40
N THR A 600 -2.90 22.97 17.56
CA THR A 600 -4.09 22.09 17.48
C THR A 600 -3.71 20.61 17.38
N TYR A 601 -2.41 20.30 17.34
CA TYR A 601 -1.89 18.98 17.05
C TYR A 601 -1.61 18.13 18.30
N GLY A 602 -1.85 16.82 18.21
CA GLY A 602 -1.44 15.85 19.24
C GLY A 602 -2.55 15.36 20.17
N CYS A 603 -3.74 16.00 20.17
CA CYS A 603 -4.86 15.59 21.03
C CYS A 603 -5.29 14.12 20.83
N TRP A 604 -5.34 13.67 19.60
CA TRP A 604 -5.66 12.29 19.23
C TRP A 604 -4.64 11.25 19.73
N ALA A 605 -3.39 11.65 19.91
CA ALA A 605 -2.35 10.81 20.48
C ALA A 605 -2.63 10.45 21.96
N PHE A 606 -3.41 11.30 22.63
CA PHE A 606 -3.90 11.07 23.99
C PHE A 606 -5.36 10.61 24.04
N GLY A 607 -6.02 10.41 22.87
CA GLY A 607 -7.38 9.89 22.77
C GLY A 607 -8.46 10.98 22.78
N TYR A 608 -8.11 12.24 22.61
CA TYR A 608 -9.06 13.35 22.58
C TYR A 608 -9.41 13.80 21.15
N GLY A 609 -10.68 14.10 20.92
CA GLY A 609 -11.17 14.51 19.60
C GLY A 609 -10.83 15.96 19.21
N SER A 610 -10.40 16.81 20.16
CA SER A 610 -9.91 18.16 19.89
C SER A 610 -8.84 18.58 20.90
N PHE A 611 -8.04 19.59 20.52
CA PHE A 611 -6.98 20.11 21.38
C PHE A 611 -7.53 20.79 22.63
N ASP A 612 -8.68 21.49 22.51
CA ASP A 612 -9.32 22.15 23.64
C ASP A 612 -9.89 21.12 24.64
N LYS A 613 -10.51 20.03 24.16
CA LYS A 613 -10.89 18.90 25.03
C LYS A 613 -9.71 18.27 25.75
N TRP A 614 -8.55 18.22 25.13
CA TRP A 614 -7.34 17.74 25.80
C TRP A 614 -6.89 18.68 26.91
N ILE A 615 -6.96 20.01 26.69
CA ILE A 615 -6.67 21.00 27.75
C ILE A 615 -7.69 20.90 28.89
N GLU A 616 -8.99 20.78 28.59
CA GLU A 616 -10.06 20.64 29.58
C GLU A 616 -9.87 19.39 30.47
N ASN A 617 -9.41 18.29 29.88
CA ASN A 617 -9.15 17.02 30.58
C ASN A 617 -7.66 16.84 30.91
N PHE A 618 -6.93 17.91 31.15
CA PHE A 618 -5.49 17.90 31.40
C PHE A 618 -5.11 16.99 32.57
N GLU A 619 -5.84 17.02 33.67
CA GLU A 619 -5.54 16.26 34.88
C GLU A 619 -5.55 14.73 34.63
N GLU A 620 -6.44 14.26 33.78
CA GLU A 620 -6.51 12.84 33.38
C GLU A 620 -5.25 12.45 32.58
N SER A 621 -4.77 13.31 31.72
CA SER A 621 -3.59 13.07 30.88
C SER A 621 -2.27 13.41 31.55
N ARG A 622 -2.26 14.17 32.65
CA ARG A 622 -1.05 14.65 33.35
C ARG A 622 -0.03 13.56 33.66
N PRO A 623 -0.40 12.38 34.23
CA PRO A 623 0.59 11.36 34.56
C PRO A 623 1.35 10.85 33.34
N TRP A 624 0.69 10.79 32.20
CA TRP A 624 1.27 10.36 30.93
C TRP A 624 2.08 11.47 30.27
N ILE A 625 1.63 12.73 30.35
CA ILE A 625 2.38 13.91 29.90
C ILE A 625 3.71 13.98 30.66
N GLU A 626 3.67 13.85 31.97
CA GLU A 626 4.88 13.87 32.82
C GLU A 626 5.85 12.74 32.50
N LYS A 627 5.33 11.60 32.03
CA LYS A 627 6.12 10.43 31.63
C LYS A 627 6.71 10.56 30.23
N PHE A 628 6.02 11.22 29.32
CA PHE A 628 6.35 11.14 27.89
C PHE A 628 6.82 12.46 27.29
N SER A 629 6.54 13.62 27.89
CA SER A 629 6.90 14.93 27.32
C SER A 629 8.43 15.14 27.38
N PRO A 630 9.11 15.28 26.22
CA PRO A 630 10.58 15.47 26.21
C PRO A 630 11.05 16.68 27.02
N ALA A 631 10.34 17.83 26.91
CA ALA A 631 10.69 19.02 27.69
C ALA A 631 10.59 18.79 29.20
N GLY A 632 9.54 18.06 29.64
CA GLY A 632 9.36 17.67 31.04
C GLY A 632 10.47 16.74 31.53
N LEU A 633 10.86 15.76 30.71
CA LEU A 633 11.95 14.83 31.03
C LEU A 633 13.30 15.54 31.07
N LEU A 634 13.57 16.45 30.14
CA LEU A 634 14.80 17.24 30.13
C LEU A 634 14.96 18.08 31.41
N ARG A 635 13.87 18.67 31.91
CA ARG A 635 13.88 19.40 33.19
C ARG A 635 14.27 18.53 34.39
N LYS A 636 13.92 17.24 34.32
CA LYS A 636 14.15 16.27 35.42
C LYS A 636 15.49 15.51 35.31
N CYS A 637 16.07 15.42 34.09
CA CYS A 637 17.29 14.61 33.89
C CYS A 637 18.54 15.20 34.55
N THR A 638 19.51 14.33 34.86
CA THR A 638 20.85 14.69 35.31
C THR A 638 21.65 15.23 34.13
N ALA A 639 22.07 16.50 34.16
CA ALA A 639 22.73 17.18 33.05
C ALA A 639 23.94 16.41 32.47
N ALA A 640 24.79 15.83 33.35
CA ALA A 640 25.96 15.07 32.94
C ALA A 640 25.64 13.77 32.18
N LYS A 641 24.42 13.26 32.26
CA LYS A 641 23.96 12.07 31.55
C LYS A 641 23.26 12.39 30.26
N ALA A 642 22.79 13.64 30.07
CA ALA A 642 22.03 14.04 28.92
C ALA A 642 22.87 14.00 27.64
N PRO A 643 22.27 13.54 26.49
CA PRO A 643 22.96 13.57 25.20
C PRO A 643 23.20 15.00 24.71
N ALA A 644 24.08 15.14 23.73
CA ALA A 644 24.19 16.36 22.99
C ALA A 644 23.00 16.44 21.98
N PHE A 645 22.22 17.52 22.02
CA PHE A 645 21.08 17.71 21.12
C PHE A 645 21.44 18.64 19.96
N PHE A 646 21.06 18.21 18.76
CA PHE A 646 21.14 18.98 17.53
C PHE A 646 19.77 19.00 16.88
N TYR A 647 19.37 20.14 16.32
CA TYR A 647 18.09 20.24 15.62
C TYR A 647 18.17 21.00 14.32
N SER A 648 17.29 20.63 13.37
CA SER A 648 16.99 21.38 12.16
C SER A 648 15.52 21.74 12.16
N CYS A 649 15.20 23.01 11.91
CA CYS A 649 13.84 23.53 11.84
C CYS A 649 13.78 24.75 10.92
N GLY A 650 12.57 25.17 10.56
CA GLY A 650 12.32 26.36 9.75
C GLY A 650 12.74 27.68 10.41
N ALA A 651 12.39 28.81 9.80
CA ALA A 651 12.59 30.12 10.36
C ALA A 651 11.56 30.43 11.46
N MET A 652 11.99 31.15 12.51
CA MET A 652 11.09 31.60 13.58
C MET A 652 9.98 32.52 13.02
N PRO A 653 8.73 32.40 13.50
CA PRO A 653 7.71 33.39 13.22
C PRO A 653 8.14 34.73 13.75
N LYS A 654 7.69 35.83 13.12
CA LYS A 654 7.94 37.19 13.65
C LYS A 654 7.15 37.40 14.95
N PRO A 655 7.63 38.28 15.83
CA PRO A 655 6.89 38.60 17.03
C PRO A 655 5.43 39.02 16.72
N GLY A 656 4.46 38.36 17.37
CA GLY A 656 3.03 38.60 17.17
C GLY A 656 2.40 37.82 15.99
N GLU A 657 3.17 37.13 15.13
CA GLU A 657 2.64 36.27 14.08
C GLU A 657 2.31 34.86 14.60
N LEU A 658 1.18 34.34 14.16
CA LEU A 658 0.85 32.93 14.39
C LEU A 658 1.76 32.01 13.55
N ALA A 659 2.05 30.84 14.08
CA ALA A 659 2.84 29.85 13.35
C ALA A 659 2.07 29.38 12.09
N LYS A 660 2.72 29.44 10.91
CA LYS A 660 2.15 28.94 9.63
C LYS A 660 1.94 27.43 9.68
N ASP A 661 2.86 26.72 10.29
CA ASP A 661 2.74 25.28 10.61
C ASP A 661 2.94 25.13 12.12
N PRO A 662 1.86 25.15 12.91
CA PRO A 662 1.96 25.05 14.36
C PRO A 662 2.44 23.68 14.82
N THR A 663 2.28 22.63 14.00
CA THR A 663 2.74 21.27 14.30
C THR A 663 4.26 21.15 14.28
N HIS A 664 4.91 21.82 13.33
CA HIS A 664 6.36 21.79 13.12
C HIS A 664 7.00 23.17 13.40
N SER A 665 6.39 23.94 14.27
CA SER A 665 6.88 25.28 14.59
C SER A 665 8.30 25.21 15.16
N PRO A 666 9.22 26.07 14.67
CA PRO A 666 10.58 26.20 15.23
C PRO A 666 10.60 26.66 16.68
N VAL A 667 9.49 27.17 17.19
CA VAL A 667 9.32 27.54 18.61
C VAL A 667 9.56 26.35 19.53
N PHE A 668 9.17 25.13 19.12
CA PHE A 668 9.48 23.92 19.88
C PHE A 668 10.99 23.74 20.10
N CYS A 669 11.79 23.95 19.05
CA CYS A 669 13.24 23.85 19.13
C CYS A 669 13.83 24.92 20.05
N ALA A 670 13.38 26.18 19.90
CA ALA A 670 13.86 27.29 20.73
C ALA A 670 13.56 27.06 22.21
N LYS A 671 12.33 26.66 22.53
CA LYS A 671 11.93 26.39 23.93
C LYS A 671 12.66 25.19 24.53
N PHE A 672 12.92 24.15 23.74
CA PHE A 672 13.71 23.01 24.20
C PHE A 672 15.18 23.40 24.45
N GLN A 673 15.74 24.26 23.60
CA GLN A 673 17.08 24.81 23.79
C GLN A 673 17.18 25.66 25.04
N GLU A 674 16.21 26.57 25.31
CA GLU A 674 16.15 27.36 26.55
C GLU A 674 16.20 26.47 27.80
N ILE A 675 15.42 25.36 27.82
CA ILE A 675 15.41 24.41 28.92
C ILE A 675 16.77 23.71 29.06
N ALA A 676 17.37 23.31 27.94
CA ALA A 676 18.67 22.65 27.94
C ALA A 676 19.79 23.57 28.45
N GLU A 677 19.83 24.82 27.99
CA GLU A 677 20.80 25.84 28.41
C GLU A 677 20.69 26.14 29.91
N ALA A 678 19.48 26.27 30.44
CA ALA A 678 19.24 26.48 31.86
C ALA A 678 19.77 25.32 32.73
N LYS A 679 19.97 24.13 32.14
CA LYS A 679 20.54 22.96 32.80
C LYS A 679 22.00 22.71 32.46
N GLY A 680 22.63 23.54 31.65
CA GLY A 680 23.99 23.30 31.15
C GLY A 680 24.11 22.12 30.18
N VAL A 681 23.02 21.73 29.53
CA VAL A 681 22.98 20.63 28.55
C VAL A 681 23.23 21.21 27.15
N ARG A 682 24.10 20.57 26.38
CA ARG A 682 24.40 20.99 25.00
C ARG A 682 23.19 20.79 24.09
N CYS A 683 22.60 21.89 23.63
CA CYS A 683 21.50 21.89 22.64
C CYS A 683 21.70 23.06 21.69
N ARG A 684 21.73 22.80 20.40
CA ARG A 684 21.90 23.86 19.39
C ARG A 684 21.33 23.48 18.03
N ARG A 685 21.03 24.50 17.23
CA ARG A 685 20.82 24.29 15.81
C ARG A 685 22.07 23.71 15.17
N GLY A 686 21.91 22.66 14.33
CA GLY A 686 23.04 21.94 13.73
C GLY A 686 22.61 21.13 12.53
N SER A 687 23.61 20.53 11.88
CA SER A 687 23.43 19.63 10.75
C SER A 687 23.55 18.16 11.15
N SER A 688 23.15 17.26 10.23
CA SER A 688 23.43 15.84 10.39
C SER A 688 24.93 15.52 10.51
N ALA A 689 25.81 16.36 9.92
CA ALA A 689 27.25 16.22 10.06
C ALA A 689 27.72 16.57 11.48
N ASP A 690 27.18 17.61 12.12
CA ASP A 690 27.47 17.94 13.52
C ASP A 690 27.11 16.79 14.46
N PHE A 691 25.93 16.19 14.22
CA PHE A 691 25.46 15.03 14.96
C PHE A 691 26.38 13.82 14.79
N LEU A 692 26.71 13.45 13.54
CA LEU A 692 27.59 12.32 13.25
C LEU A 692 28.99 12.53 13.86
N ASN A 693 29.52 13.75 13.82
CA ASN A 693 30.80 14.07 14.47
C ASN A 693 30.75 13.92 16.00
N ALA A 694 29.61 14.12 16.63
CA ALA A 694 29.47 13.93 18.06
C ALA A 694 29.50 12.45 18.48
N LEU A 695 29.36 11.51 17.52
CA LEU A 695 29.46 10.06 17.76
C LEU A 695 30.90 9.51 17.61
N LYS A 696 31.82 10.32 17.11
CA LYS A 696 33.25 9.97 17.09
C LYS A 696 33.82 9.89 18.50
#